data_86bc1c614a3cf08d5b8d55a359a79d6a
#
_entry.id   86bc1c614a3cf08d5b8d55a359a79d6a
#
_cell.length_a   1.000
_cell.length_b   1.000
_cell.length_c   1.000
_cell.angle_alpha   90.00
_cell.angle_beta   90.00
_cell.angle_gamma   90.00
#
_symmetry.space_group_name_H-M   'P 1'
#
loop_
_entity.id
_entity.type
_entity.pdbx_description
1 polymer ?
#
loop_
_entity_poly.entity_id
_entity_poly.type
_entity_poly.pdbx_seq_one_letter_code
_entity_poly.pdbx_strand_id
1 'polypeptide(L)'
;MKTPRKLFAAVAVVIIIAGFGLARTIDYILGQNRDQVRQELQKIIGKDVSFAGLEAVWWGRPGFVVSEFRILDDSHFAATPLVSAKELTLGISLWDLLFQRLVITQLTFIAPELQIIINETGALNLASLLERKNELRRFPTLRYPATSERKQAGVNFSIARIDIRDGRVEYIDRSIKEPAELRLNHLRLTLKGFESRDAVEIRLAASLTEGLNQDLRIDGRLDPASDGTPWNRREAYLNLQFDSLYPPVLAHAIAGLRNKIPSELNITGPMALKATARGTPERPRIEDIALKIPLLGSSDYNAILTGRVEFSERRSWDDAEIEGKLVVEPLAMTALRSVRWLETLFPESLTTEGTIGAYTAFEGKWDHLRIGALVRADKAELRYKQLLRKPIDTPAEIRARIYRENNKFVFQDSEIMVDGNRSAFSGAFVYGNTPVLQLSSTGRQAPVAAWSGLFQPSDFRILAGKADWGINLTKTLTRGDENWSMRGQFLVTGANIERGNSGAVLSNLDMKVFFLGKQARFDQVRFRIGRSIVSLQAAAENIEQRRATFTLSSARINLAEVPLLTASPPIQLDQVDAQGEFQLQNDGPLVTGSIRAARADLYPFRVQDLRSDIVLTPAAFSFKNLSAQMANGTFHSEGYWAPPGGRLQELDFTSKVAALDLRELAAQFFPATSGRLAGLLSGQARFTAALPEGASIKDRLETSGEASVQQGTIRDFNLITHLLLRGSGANISRSRLPPSLAALIDRRDTPFDSLKTNFTVEQKRIRTDNLVITTPEYTLTGAGWIGFDRSTNWNGLLIFSPRVTEEFQRDYRIIRRLLDRRGRLAVSFRVDGKIPNVKIRLDNRALAQAIGTGPGQDKEPEPKPGQEPKEVKRWIPDALERFLNR
;
A
#
# COMPACT_ATOMS: atom_id res chain seq x y z
N MET A 1 -30.02 98.48 -13.27
CA MET A 1 -30.16 97.29 -14.11
C MET A 1 -30.64 96.06 -13.27
N LYS A 2 -31.87 95.91 -13.07
CA LYS A 2 -32.49 94.80 -12.32
C LYS A 2 -33.71 94.29 -13.14
N THR A 3 -33.47 93.63 -14.26
CA THR A 3 -34.65 93.05 -15.04
C THR A 3 -34.43 91.85 -15.97
N PRO A 4 -33.38 91.00 -15.89
CA PRO A 4 -33.42 89.84 -16.74
C PRO A 4 -34.01 88.62 -16.03
N ARG A 5 -33.98 88.51 -14.66
CA ARG A 5 -34.43 87.29 -13.94
C ARG A 5 -35.94 87.05 -14.04
N LYS A 6 -36.77 88.12 -14.01
CA LYS A 6 -38.22 87.97 -14.08
C LYS A 6 -38.69 87.61 -15.52
N LEU A 7 -38.00 88.07 -16.54
CA LEU A 7 -38.32 87.73 -17.93
C LEU A 7 -37.92 86.25 -18.22
N PHE A 8 -36.82 85.82 -17.72
CA PHE A 8 -36.43 84.41 -17.82
C PHE A 8 -37.34 83.43 -17.06
N ALA A 9 -37.79 83.83 -15.88
CA ALA A 9 -38.81 83.04 -15.12
C ALA A 9 -40.15 83.05 -15.85
N ALA A 10 -40.57 84.13 -16.41
CA ALA A 10 -41.87 84.21 -17.17
C ALA A 10 -41.75 83.37 -18.47
N VAL A 11 -40.66 83.44 -19.21
CA VAL A 11 -40.46 82.66 -20.39
C VAL A 11 -40.34 81.15 -20.04
N ALA A 12 -39.65 80.81 -18.95
CA ALA A 12 -39.59 79.43 -18.44
C ALA A 12 -40.97 78.90 -18.05
N VAL A 13 -41.79 79.67 -17.34
CA VAL A 13 -43.17 79.29 -16.99
C VAL A 13 -44.07 79.14 -18.23
N VAL A 14 -43.93 80.03 -19.23
CA VAL A 14 -44.70 79.86 -20.48
C VAL A 14 -44.23 78.63 -21.27
N ILE A 15 -42.97 78.33 -21.30
CA ILE A 15 -42.44 77.12 -21.91
C ILE A 15 -42.94 75.84 -21.13
N ILE A 16 -43.00 75.91 -19.82
CA ILE A 16 -43.56 74.83 -18.97
C ILE A 16 -45.02 74.63 -19.19
N ILE A 17 -45.80 75.75 -19.26
CA ILE A 17 -47.28 75.67 -19.49
C ILE A 17 -47.56 75.25 -20.95
N ALA A 18 -46.81 75.70 -21.90
CA ALA A 18 -46.95 75.29 -23.31
C ALA A 18 -46.57 73.83 -23.46
N GLY A 19 -45.48 73.43 -22.78
CA GLY A 19 -45.05 72.02 -22.74
C GLY A 19 -46.13 71.07 -22.11
N PHE A 20 -46.76 71.50 -21.01
CA PHE A 20 -47.80 70.78 -20.35
C PHE A 20 -49.09 70.72 -21.17
N GLY A 21 -49.43 71.78 -21.88
CA GLY A 21 -50.58 71.80 -22.79
C GLY A 21 -50.37 70.89 -24.00
N LEU A 22 -49.16 70.98 -24.56
CA LEU A 22 -48.80 70.12 -25.70
C LEU A 22 -48.74 68.67 -25.28
N ALA A 23 -48.23 68.31 -24.06
CA ALA A 23 -48.25 67.04 -23.48
C ALA A 23 -49.63 66.42 -23.36
N ARG A 24 -50.57 67.18 -22.77
CA ARG A 24 -51.99 66.77 -22.65
C ARG A 24 -52.68 66.59 -23.99
N THR A 25 -52.37 67.41 -24.96
CA THR A 25 -52.94 67.30 -26.33
C THR A 25 -52.43 66.06 -27.05
N ILE A 26 -51.11 65.76 -26.89
CA ILE A 26 -50.52 64.60 -27.48
C ILE A 26 -50.99 63.31 -26.77
N ASP A 27 -51.18 63.31 -25.45
CA ASP A 27 -51.73 62.18 -24.68
C ASP A 27 -53.18 61.91 -25.13
N TYR A 28 -54.02 63.01 -25.37
CA TYR A 28 -55.34 62.85 -25.87
C TYR A 28 -55.40 62.31 -27.33
N ILE A 29 -54.49 62.81 -28.22
CA ILE A 29 -54.45 62.34 -29.62
C ILE A 29 -53.95 60.89 -29.67
N LEU A 30 -52.95 60.50 -28.85
CA LEU A 30 -52.42 59.16 -28.77
C LEU A 30 -53.43 58.17 -28.18
N GLY A 31 -54.19 58.61 -27.16
CA GLY A 31 -55.27 57.79 -26.58
C GLY A 31 -56.37 57.45 -27.57
N GLN A 32 -56.76 58.37 -28.40
CA GLN A 32 -57.72 58.14 -29.47
C GLN A 32 -57.20 57.30 -30.64
N ASN A 33 -55.94 57.32 -30.95
CA ASN A 33 -55.31 56.58 -32.06
C ASN A 33 -54.59 55.34 -31.61
N ARG A 34 -54.86 54.81 -30.43
CA ARG A 34 -54.18 53.68 -29.82
C ARG A 34 -54.14 52.41 -30.73
N ASP A 35 -55.26 52.17 -31.38
CA ASP A 35 -55.36 51.03 -32.30
C ASP A 35 -54.53 51.21 -33.59
N GLN A 36 -54.40 52.44 -34.07
CA GLN A 36 -53.55 52.73 -35.21
C GLN A 36 -52.08 52.55 -34.85
N VAL A 37 -51.66 53.02 -33.65
CA VAL A 37 -50.25 52.78 -33.16
C VAL A 37 -50.03 51.27 -33.01
N ARG A 38 -51.00 50.51 -32.48
CA ARG A 38 -50.86 49.07 -32.37
C ARG A 38 -50.71 48.41 -33.76
N GLN A 39 -51.49 48.75 -34.73
CA GLN A 39 -51.48 48.24 -36.08
C GLN A 39 -50.14 48.56 -36.78
N GLU A 40 -49.59 49.74 -36.59
CA GLU A 40 -48.30 50.13 -37.17
C GLU A 40 -47.19 49.37 -36.50
N LEU A 41 -47.19 49.18 -35.15
CA LEU A 41 -46.23 48.35 -34.46
C LEU A 41 -46.30 46.87 -34.90
N GLN A 42 -47.52 46.33 -35.10
CA GLN A 42 -47.72 44.97 -35.64
C GLN A 42 -47.12 44.80 -37.05
N LYS A 43 -47.31 45.81 -37.89
CA LYS A 43 -46.70 45.81 -39.26
C LYS A 43 -45.21 45.84 -39.24
N ILE A 44 -44.59 46.62 -38.29
CA ILE A 44 -43.13 46.76 -38.15
C ILE A 44 -42.53 45.48 -37.53
N ILE A 45 -43.13 44.98 -36.43
CA ILE A 45 -42.63 43.82 -35.68
C ILE A 45 -42.99 42.53 -36.38
N GLY A 46 -44.12 42.46 -37.10
CA GLY A 46 -44.58 41.30 -37.83
C GLY A 46 -45.20 40.21 -36.98
N LYS A 47 -45.48 40.49 -35.75
CA LYS A 47 -46.15 39.65 -34.76
C LYS A 47 -47.27 40.45 -34.06
N ASP A 48 -48.19 39.79 -33.49
CA ASP A 48 -49.28 40.45 -32.75
C ASP A 48 -48.68 41.14 -31.51
N VAL A 49 -49.06 42.44 -31.42
CA VAL A 49 -48.62 43.33 -30.32
C VAL A 49 -49.81 43.79 -29.55
N SER A 50 -49.74 43.72 -28.22
CA SER A 50 -50.72 44.25 -27.29
C SER A 50 -50.09 45.10 -26.23
N PHE A 51 -50.82 46.10 -25.75
CA PHE A 51 -50.41 46.95 -24.63
C PHE A 51 -51.59 47.55 -23.94
N ALA A 52 -51.49 47.84 -22.62
CA ALA A 52 -52.59 48.35 -21.80
C ALA A 52 -52.69 49.86 -21.84
N GLY A 53 -51.63 50.59 -21.91
CA GLY A 53 -51.54 52.06 -21.90
C GLY A 53 -50.48 52.60 -22.79
N LEU A 54 -50.65 53.82 -23.26
CA LEU A 54 -49.68 54.64 -23.97
C LEU A 54 -49.74 56.04 -23.41
N GLU A 55 -48.71 56.53 -22.77
CA GLU A 55 -48.63 57.82 -22.10
C GLU A 55 -47.39 58.60 -22.56
N ALA A 56 -47.48 59.94 -22.72
CA ALA A 56 -46.30 60.79 -23.02
C ALA A 56 -45.73 61.33 -21.70
N VAL A 57 -44.39 61.23 -21.58
CA VAL A 57 -43.64 61.76 -20.45
C VAL A 57 -42.73 62.88 -20.94
N TRP A 58 -42.84 64.05 -20.32
CA TRP A 58 -42.14 65.30 -20.77
C TRP A 58 -41.01 65.70 -19.77
N TRP A 59 -41.10 65.27 -18.53
CA TRP A 59 -40.14 65.62 -17.49
C TRP A 59 -39.06 64.57 -17.28
N GLY A 60 -37.88 65.04 -17.18
CA GLY A 60 -36.70 64.19 -17.00
C GLY A 60 -36.17 63.66 -18.35
N ARG A 61 -36.77 62.65 -18.89
CA ARG A 61 -36.46 62.05 -20.21
C ARG A 61 -37.73 62.02 -21.05
N PRO A 62 -37.86 62.98 -21.95
CA PRO A 62 -39.06 63.03 -22.76
C PRO A 62 -39.19 61.82 -23.65
N GLY A 63 -40.47 61.33 -23.74
CA GLY A 63 -40.72 60.11 -24.46
C GLY A 63 -42.14 59.57 -24.30
N PHE A 64 -42.33 58.32 -24.66
CA PHE A 64 -43.56 57.60 -24.50
C PHE A 64 -43.32 56.40 -23.58
N VAL A 65 -44.31 56.17 -22.71
CA VAL A 65 -44.35 54.97 -21.83
C VAL A 65 -45.54 54.12 -22.30
N VAL A 66 -45.16 52.85 -22.65
CA VAL A 66 -46.10 51.79 -23.03
C VAL A 66 -46.23 50.83 -21.87
N SER A 67 -47.39 50.73 -21.25
CA SER A 67 -47.67 49.85 -20.11
C SER A 67 -48.17 48.50 -20.59
N GLU A 68 -47.71 47.41 -19.86
CA GLU A 68 -48.12 46.02 -20.14
C GLU A 68 -47.88 45.66 -21.61
N PHE A 69 -46.66 45.94 -22.10
CA PHE A 69 -46.27 45.62 -23.47
C PHE A 69 -46.07 44.14 -23.65
N ARG A 70 -46.71 43.56 -24.73
CA ARG A 70 -46.61 42.13 -25.04
C ARG A 70 -46.49 41.94 -26.54
N ILE A 71 -45.58 41.04 -26.94
CA ILE A 71 -45.50 40.47 -28.28
C ILE A 71 -45.89 39.00 -28.15
N LEU A 72 -46.94 38.58 -28.85
CA LEU A 72 -47.35 37.18 -28.83
C LEU A 72 -46.43 36.34 -29.71
N ASP A 73 -46.22 35.11 -29.30
CA ASP A 73 -45.45 34.15 -30.09
C ASP A 73 -46.37 33.41 -31.06
N ASP A 74 -45.78 32.76 -32.07
CA ASP A 74 -46.52 31.91 -32.97
C ASP A 74 -46.97 30.65 -32.17
N SER A 75 -48.18 30.23 -32.38
CA SER A 75 -48.81 29.11 -31.64
C SER A 75 -48.03 27.78 -31.71
N HIS A 76 -47.12 27.67 -32.67
CA HIS A 76 -46.21 26.49 -32.84
C HIS A 76 -45.09 26.45 -31.86
N PHE A 77 -44.73 27.53 -31.18
CA PHE A 77 -43.65 27.58 -30.20
C PHE A 77 -44.16 27.54 -28.75
N ALA A 78 -45.04 28.50 -28.38
CA ALA A 78 -45.58 28.55 -27.04
C ALA A 78 -46.91 29.31 -27.01
N ALA A 79 -47.77 29.03 -26.01
CA ALA A 79 -48.96 29.81 -25.72
C ALA A 79 -48.68 31.12 -24.94
N THR A 80 -47.43 31.26 -24.46
CA THR A 80 -46.97 32.43 -23.70
C THR A 80 -46.42 33.50 -24.63
N PRO A 81 -46.43 34.79 -24.23
CA PRO A 81 -45.86 35.85 -25.03
C PRO A 81 -44.37 35.63 -25.30
N LEU A 82 -43.89 35.92 -26.50
CA LEU A 82 -42.49 35.96 -26.89
C LEU A 82 -41.73 36.98 -26.07
N VAL A 83 -42.29 38.17 -25.88
CA VAL A 83 -41.81 39.24 -25.04
C VAL A 83 -42.98 39.82 -24.27
N SER A 84 -42.83 39.92 -22.98
CA SER A 84 -43.69 40.73 -22.11
C SER A 84 -42.83 41.71 -21.34
N ALA A 85 -43.34 42.94 -21.13
CA ALA A 85 -42.66 43.92 -20.30
C ALA A 85 -43.70 44.71 -19.49
N LYS A 86 -43.41 44.93 -18.22
CA LYS A 86 -44.23 45.75 -17.37
C LYS A 86 -44.38 47.16 -17.94
N GLU A 87 -43.30 47.66 -18.48
CA GLU A 87 -43.21 48.99 -19.07
C GLU A 87 -42.14 49.02 -20.16
N LEU A 88 -42.46 49.65 -21.29
CA LEU A 88 -41.53 49.99 -22.37
C LEU A 88 -41.50 51.52 -22.50
N THR A 89 -40.38 52.14 -22.18
CA THR A 89 -40.16 53.55 -22.35
C THR A 89 -39.45 53.82 -23.68
N LEU A 90 -40.01 54.66 -24.52
CA LEU A 90 -39.50 55.14 -25.79
C LEU A 90 -38.96 56.55 -25.60
N GLY A 91 -37.64 56.76 -25.47
CA GLY A 91 -37.00 58.05 -25.35
C GLY A 91 -36.95 58.78 -26.72
N ILE A 92 -37.34 60.06 -26.80
CA ILE A 92 -37.36 60.84 -28.02
C ILE A 92 -36.35 61.96 -28.02
N SER A 93 -35.90 62.36 -29.18
CA SER A 93 -35.11 63.55 -29.39
C SER A 93 -36.02 64.80 -29.41
N LEU A 94 -35.93 65.66 -28.39
CA LEU A 94 -36.60 66.91 -28.33
C LEU A 94 -36.19 67.89 -29.47
N TRP A 95 -34.95 67.81 -29.89
CA TRP A 95 -34.42 68.64 -30.94
C TRP A 95 -35.08 68.35 -32.30
N ASP A 96 -35.18 67.01 -32.60
CA ASP A 96 -35.82 66.52 -33.81
C ASP A 96 -37.36 66.82 -33.81
N LEU A 97 -37.94 66.69 -32.60
CA LEU A 97 -39.36 67.02 -32.44
C LEU A 97 -39.74 68.45 -32.76
N LEU A 98 -38.82 69.43 -32.48
CA LEU A 98 -38.97 70.84 -32.86
C LEU A 98 -39.07 71.07 -34.39
N PHE A 99 -38.39 70.13 -35.16
CA PHE A 99 -38.47 70.12 -36.61
C PHE A 99 -39.53 69.18 -37.16
N GLN A 100 -40.51 68.78 -36.31
CA GLN A 100 -41.65 67.91 -36.65
C GLN A 100 -41.20 66.51 -37.08
N ARG A 101 -40.04 66.06 -36.53
CA ARG A 101 -39.52 64.73 -36.73
C ARG A 101 -39.58 63.95 -35.41
N LEU A 102 -40.39 62.89 -35.36
CA LEU A 102 -40.42 62.00 -34.21
C LEU A 102 -39.25 61.00 -34.36
N VAL A 103 -38.17 61.19 -33.59
CA VAL A 103 -37.03 60.30 -33.58
C VAL A 103 -36.91 59.62 -32.23
N ILE A 104 -37.05 58.25 -32.18
CA ILE A 104 -36.89 57.45 -30.99
C ILE A 104 -35.42 57.14 -30.85
N THR A 105 -34.77 57.65 -29.76
CA THR A 105 -33.31 57.56 -29.53
C THR A 105 -32.96 56.49 -28.51
N GLN A 106 -33.91 56.12 -27.64
CA GLN A 106 -33.68 55.20 -26.57
C GLN A 106 -34.89 54.26 -26.36
N LEU A 107 -34.61 52.96 -26.12
CA LEU A 107 -35.60 51.98 -25.67
C LEU A 107 -35.20 51.54 -24.26
N THR A 108 -36.13 51.59 -23.31
CA THR A 108 -35.94 51.06 -21.95
C THR A 108 -37.07 50.10 -21.62
N PHE A 109 -36.73 48.86 -21.41
CA PHE A 109 -37.66 47.84 -20.96
C PHE A 109 -37.51 47.65 -19.45
N ILE A 110 -38.64 47.72 -18.73
CA ILE A 110 -38.70 47.50 -17.26
C ILE A 110 -39.38 46.14 -17.02
N ALA A 111 -38.67 45.27 -16.31
CA ALA A 111 -39.11 43.91 -16.00
C ALA A 111 -39.59 43.14 -17.26
N PRO A 112 -38.83 43.12 -18.36
CA PRO A 112 -39.24 42.34 -19.51
C PRO A 112 -39.00 40.84 -19.24
N GLU A 113 -39.94 40.03 -19.74
CA GLU A 113 -39.79 38.57 -19.83
C GLU A 113 -39.64 38.21 -21.30
N LEU A 114 -38.58 37.50 -21.65
CA LEU A 114 -38.28 37.09 -23.01
C LEU A 114 -38.14 35.56 -23.03
N GLN A 115 -38.93 34.90 -23.87
CA GLN A 115 -38.80 33.47 -24.14
C GLN A 115 -38.13 33.21 -25.49
N ILE A 116 -36.98 32.56 -25.44
CA ILE A 116 -36.24 32.11 -26.62
C ILE A 116 -36.42 30.61 -26.76
N ILE A 117 -37.15 30.15 -27.77
CA ILE A 117 -37.45 28.74 -27.97
C ILE A 117 -36.91 28.30 -29.33
N ILE A 118 -36.12 27.24 -29.31
CA ILE A 118 -35.79 26.45 -30.49
C ILE A 118 -36.72 25.21 -30.45
N ASN A 119 -37.51 25.05 -31.50
CA ASN A 119 -38.41 23.90 -31.58
C ASN A 119 -37.70 22.59 -31.98
N GLU A 120 -38.44 21.48 -32.05
CA GLU A 120 -37.92 20.16 -32.43
C GLU A 120 -37.32 20.12 -33.85
N THR A 121 -37.70 21.01 -34.73
CA THR A 121 -37.14 21.12 -36.09
C THR A 121 -35.91 22.02 -36.19
N GLY A 122 -35.48 22.62 -35.07
CA GLY A 122 -34.34 23.53 -35.01
C GLY A 122 -34.72 24.99 -35.40
N ALA A 123 -35.99 25.30 -35.57
CA ALA A 123 -36.43 26.65 -35.85
C ALA A 123 -36.48 27.50 -34.58
N LEU A 124 -35.97 28.73 -34.66
CA LEU A 124 -35.94 29.72 -33.58
C LEU A 124 -37.19 30.61 -33.64
N ASN A 125 -37.89 30.77 -32.51
CA ASN A 125 -39.10 31.65 -32.45
C ASN A 125 -38.81 33.13 -32.71
N LEU A 126 -37.57 33.57 -32.58
CA LEU A 126 -37.13 34.91 -32.97
C LEU A 126 -36.80 35.07 -34.48
N ALA A 127 -36.73 33.96 -35.24
CA ALA A 127 -36.27 34.01 -36.63
C ALA A 127 -37.08 34.98 -37.51
N SER A 128 -38.39 35.00 -37.37
CA SER A 128 -39.25 35.92 -38.09
C SER A 128 -39.01 37.41 -37.80
N LEU A 129 -38.59 37.74 -36.57
CA LEU A 129 -38.18 39.09 -36.21
C LEU A 129 -36.81 39.49 -36.81
N LEU A 130 -35.89 38.52 -36.89
CA LEU A 130 -34.53 38.72 -37.41
C LEU A 130 -34.51 38.80 -38.96
N GLU A 131 -35.28 37.97 -39.64
CA GLU A 131 -35.38 37.92 -41.09
C GLU A 131 -36.03 39.18 -41.66
N ARG A 132 -37.09 39.63 -41.08
CA ARG A 132 -37.79 40.83 -41.53
C ARG A 132 -36.98 42.12 -41.39
N LYS A 133 -36.10 42.16 -40.38
CA LYS A 133 -35.13 43.25 -40.24
C LYS A 133 -34.21 43.31 -41.45
N ASN A 134 -33.85 42.21 -42.05
CA ASN A 134 -33.09 42.14 -43.28
C ASN A 134 -33.86 42.59 -44.52
N GLU A 135 -35.17 42.36 -44.60
CA GLU A 135 -36.02 42.86 -45.68
C GLU A 135 -36.28 44.33 -45.59
N LEU A 136 -36.51 44.88 -44.38
CA LEU A 136 -36.67 46.31 -44.17
C LEU A 136 -35.41 47.11 -44.49
N ARG A 137 -34.22 46.49 -44.38
CA ARG A 137 -32.94 47.05 -44.82
C ARG A 137 -32.71 47.00 -46.33
N ARG A 138 -33.41 46.17 -47.05
CA ARG A 138 -33.38 46.02 -48.52
C ARG A 138 -34.28 47.00 -49.27
N PHE A 139 -35.14 47.71 -48.59
CA PHE A 139 -35.90 48.79 -49.26
C PHE A 139 -35.00 50.02 -49.36
N PRO A 140 -34.49 50.40 -50.56
CA PRO A 140 -33.84 51.66 -50.76
C PRO A 140 -34.84 52.71 -50.38
N THR A 141 -34.40 53.80 -49.74
CA THR A 141 -35.12 55.07 -49.59
C THR A 141 -35.95 55.32 -50.86
N LEU A 142 -37.27 55.05 -50.72
CA LEU A 142 -38.21 55.47 -51.76
C LEU A 142 -38.06 57.01 -51.94
N ARG A 143 -37.29 57.47 -52.95
CA ARG A 143 -37.34 58.78 -53.45
C ARG A 143 -38.72 58.88 -54.03
N TYR A 144 -39.64 59.47 -53.29
CA TYR A 144 -40.93 59.92 -53.84
C TYR A 144 -40.61 61.08 -54.82
N PRO A 145 -41.17 61.04 -56.06
CA PRO A 145 -41.14 62.21 -56.91
C PRO A 145 -41.84 63.35 -56.25
N ALA A 146 -41.23 64.56 -56.32
CA ALA A 146 -41.69 65.74 -55.68
C ALA A 146 -42.97 66.26 -56.54
N THR A 147 -44.15 65.75 -56.14
CA THR A 147 -45.42 66.34 -56.46
C THR A 147 -46.48 66.01 -55.46
N SER A 148 -47.05 67.08 -54.88
CA SER A 148 -48.28 67.19 -54.05
C SER A 148 -48.26 66.81 -52.62
N GLU A 149 -48.26 67.82 -51.83
CA GLU A 149 -48.94 68.07 -50.58
C GLU A 149 -49.66 66.89 -49.86
N ARG A 150 -48.90 66.31 -48.94
CA ARG A 150 -49.35 65.95 -47.55
C ARG A 150 -48.07 65.37 -46.85
N LYS A 151 -47.46 66.23 -46.00
CA LYS A 151 -46.45 65.78 -45.02
C LYS A 151 -47.08 64.72 -44.11
N GLN A 152 -46.95 63.42 -44.44
CA GLN A 152 -47.15 62.38 -43.43
C GLN A 152 -45.95 62.45 -42.51
N ALA A 153 -46.16 62.81 -41.26
CA ALA A 153 -45.18 62.77 -40.17
C ALA A 153 -44.78 61.33 -39.98
N GLY A 154 -43.74 60.90 -40.64
CA GLY A 154 -43.17 59.54 -40.45
C GLY A 154 -42.42 59.43 -39.13
N VAL A 155 -42.70 58.43 -38.37
CA VAL A 155 -41.93 58.05 -37.14
C VAL A 155 -40.56 57.47 -37.61
N ASN A 156 -39.46 58.12 -37.30
CA ASN A 156 -38.11 57.61 -37.59
C ASN A 156 -37.56 56.97 -36.31
N PHE A 157 -37.07 55.77 -36.43
CA PHE A 157 -36.38 55.07 -35.35
C PHE A 157 -34.85 55.21 -35.55
N SER A 158 -34.20 55.98 -34.65
CA SER A 158 -32.74 56.11 -34.56
C SER A 158 -32.32 55.72 -33.17
N ILE A 159 -32.22 54.39 -32.96
CA ILE A 159 -32.05 53.83 -31.63
C ILE A 159 -30.55 53.85 -31.28
N ALA A 160 -30.15 54.84 -30.51
CA ALA A 160 -28.78 54.95 -30.04
C ALA A 160 -28.49 54.14 -28.79
N ARG A 161 -29.57 53.81 -28.00
CA ARG A 161 -29.41 53.12 -26.75
C ARG A 161 -30.64 52.22 -26.45
N ILE A 162 -30.35 50.99 -25.97
CA ILE A 162 -31.31 50.06 -25.46
C ILE A 162 -30.91 49.71 -24.03
N ASP A 163 -31.83 49.86 -23.09
CA ASP A 163 -31.68 49.48 -21.69
C ASP A 163 -32.74 48.42 -21.30
N ILE A 164 -32.31 47.37 -20.65
CA ILE A 164 -33.19 46.40 -19.98
C ILE A 164 -32.93 46.51 -18.48
N ARG A 165 -33.96 46.58 -17.67
CA ARG A 165 -33.88 46.66 -16.23
C ARG A 165 -34.75 45.56 -15.60
N ASP A 166 -34.15 44.75 -14.75
CA ASP A 166 -34.81 43.66 -14.01
C ASP A 166 -35.53 42.68 -14.93
N GLY A 167 -34.91 42.36 -16.07
CA GLY A 167 -35.47 41.41 -17.04
C GLY A 167 -35.31 39.94 -16.63
N ARG A 168 -36.13 39.11 -17.27
CA ARG A 168 -36.03 37.66 -17.23
C ARG A 168 -35.90 37.15 -18.65
N VAL A 169 -34.93 36.24 -18.88
CA VAL A 169 -34.74 35.54 -20.16
C VAL A 169 -34.81 34.05 -19.90
N GLU A 170 -35.71 33.38 -20.62
CA GLU A 170 -35.82 31.93 -20.61
C GLU A 170 -35.45 31.41 -21.99
N TYR A 171 -34.39 30.60 -22.05
CA TYR A 171 -33.95 29.93 -23.27
C TYR A 171 -34.28 28.44 -23.16
N ILE A 172 -34.97 27.91 -24.18
CA ILE A 172 -35.40 26.50 -24.25
C ILE A 172 -35.01 25.96 -25.64
N ASP A 173 -34.15 24.96 -25.67
CA ASP A 173 -33.82 24.24 -26.91
C ASP A 173 -34.43 22.83 -26.89
N ARG A 174 -35.45 22.65 -27.73
CA ARG A 174 -36.14 21.38 -27.93
C ARG A 174 -35.62 20.59 -29.15
N SER A 175 -34.66 21.11 -29.90
CA SER A 175 -34.09 20.44 -31.07
C SER A 175 -33.20 19.22 -30.69
N ILE A 176 -32.92 19.07 -29.44
CA ILE A 176 -32.10 18.01 -28.88
C ILE A 176 -32.94 17.04 -28.05
N LYS A 177 -32.51 15.78 -27.98
CA LYS A 177 -33.21 14.66 -27.32
C LYS A 177 -33.62 14.96 -25.87
N GLU A 178 -32.82 15.72 -25.19
CA GLU A 178 -33.10 16.25 -23.83
C GLU A 178 -33.08 17.78 -23.92
N PRO A 179 -34.24 18.47 -23.69
CA PRO A 179 -34.28 19.93 -23.80
C PRO A 179 -33.22 20.62 -22.92
N ALA A 180 -32.56 21.62 -23.49
CA ALA A 180 -31.68 22.51 -22.72
C ALA A 180 -32.48 23.72 -22.26
N GLU A 181 -32.37 24.08 -20.99
CA GLU A 181 -33.05 25.24 -20.40
C GLU A 181 -32.02 26.12 -19.69
N LEU A 182 -32.06 27.42 -20.00
CA LEU A 182 -31.28 28.44 -19.30
C LEU A 182 -32.19 29.57 -18.88
N ARG A 183 -32.17 29.93 -17.61
CA ARG A 183 -32.89 31.06 -17.07
C ARG A 183 -31.94 32.13 -16.59
N LEU A 184 -32.09 33.34 -17.08
CA LEU A 184 -31.42 34.55 -16.61
C LEU A 184 -32.43 35.43 -15.88
N ASN A 185 -32.21 35.67 -14.62
CA ASN A 185 -33.06 36.50 -13.77
C ASN A 185 -32.33 37.82 -13.47
N HIS A 186 -33.12 38.87 -13.14
CA HIS A 186 -32.61 40.19 -12.79
C HIS A 186 -31.67 40.78 -13.83
N LEU A 187 -31.96 40.48 -15.12
CA LEU A 187 -31.17 40.94 -16.25
C LEU A 187 -31.12 42.45 -16.31
N ARG A 188 -29.94 42.98 -16.35
CA ARG A 188 -29.62 44.35 -16.74
C ARG A 188 -28.79 44.33 -18.00
N LEU A 189 -29.32 44.94 -19.05
CA LEU A 189 -28.65 45.04 -20.33
C LEU A 189 -28.59 46.48 -20.76
N THR A 190 -27.43 46.98 -21.15
CA THR A 190 -27.26 48.30 -21.80
C THR A 190 -26.52 48.08 -23.09
N LEU A 191 -27.11 48.47 -24.21
CA LEU A 191 -26.50 48.57 -25.53
C LEU A 191 -26.44 50.03 -25.94
N LYS A 192 -25.25 50.50 -26.37
CA LYS A 192 -25.06 51.87 -26.85
C LYS A 192 -24.39 51.85 -28.21
N GLY A 193 -24.61 52.88 -29.04
CA GLY A 193 -23.98 53.02 -30.33
C GLY A 193 -24.62 52.20 -31.45
N PHE A 194 -25.87 51.78 -31.32
CA PHE A 194 -26.53 50.85 -32.26
C PHE A 194 -26.67 51.40 -33.71
N GLU A 195 -26.73 52.71 -33.90
CA GLU A 195 -26.84 53.36 -35.21
C GLU A 195 -25.60 54.23 -35.59
N SER A 196 -24.64 54.32 -34.65
CA SER A 196 -23.43 55.08 -34.93
C SER A 196 -22.49 54.29 -35.82
N ARG A 197 -21.57 54.97 -36.51
CA ARG A 197 -20.43 54.30 -37.16
C ARG A 197 -19.42 53.75 -36.15
N ASP A 198 -19.69 53.97 -34.87
CA ASP A 198 -18.87 53.49 -33.77
C ASP A 198 -19.28 52.07 -33.36
N ALA A 199 -18.42 51.40 -32.59
CA ALA A 199 -18.70 50.07 -32.06
C ALA A 199 -19.86 50.12 -31.07
N VAL A 200 -20.70 49.05 -31.06
CA VAL A 200 -21.77 48.90 -30.09
C VAL A 200 -21.19 48.44 -28.77
N GLU A 201 -21.30 49.26 -27.74
CA GLU A 201 -20.99 48.89 -26.38
C GLU A 201 -22.06 48.00 -25.80
N ILE A 202 -21.64 46.86 -25.18
CA ILE A 202 -22.51 45.85 -24.53
C ILE A 202 -22.14 45.82 -23.06
N ARG A 203 -23.13 46.00 -22.16
CA ARG A 203 -23.01 45.72 -20.74
C ARG A 203 -24.20 44.89 -20.31
N LEU A 204 -23.96 43.68 -19.85
CA LEU A 204 -24.96 42.76 -19.36
C LEU A 204 -24.58 42.28 -17.96
N ALA A 205 -25.54 42.25 -17.07
CA ALA A 205 -25.44 41.58 -15.78
C ALA A 205 -26.76 40.87 -15.50
N ALA A 206 -26.65 39.63 -15.01
CA ALA A 206 -27.81 38.78 -14.74
C ALA A 206 -27.52 37.82 -13.60
N SER A 207 -28.55 37.23 -13.02
CA SER A 207 -28.45 36.12 -12.09
C SER A 207 -28.80 34.81 -12.81
N LEU A 208 -27.97 33.80 -12.60
CA LEU A 208 -28.24 32.41 -13.03
C LEU A 208 -29.13 31.64 -12.05
N THR A 209 -29.32 32.19 -10.87
CA THR A 209 -30.18 31.66 -9.81
C THR A 209 -31.39 32.59 -9.57
N GLU A 210 -32.32 32.17 -8.73
CA GLU A 210 -33.45 33.04 -8.34
C GLU A 210 -33.06 34.16 -7.36
N GLY A 211 -31.79 34.17 -6.93
CA GLY A 211 -31.26 35.18 -6.00
C GLY A 211 -31.01 36.52 -6.68
N LEU A 212 -30.89 37.59 -5.87
CA LEU A 212 -30.64 38.95 -6.33
C LEU A 212 -29.18 39.22 -6.77
N ASN A 213 -28.29 38.25 -6.54
CA ASN A 213 -26.89 38.38 -6.90
C ASN A 213 -26.71 38.23 -8.41
N GLN A 214 -26.05 39.20 -9.04
CA GLN A 214 -25.76 39.17 -10.47
C GLN A 214 -24.46 38.35 -10.68
N ASP A 215 -24.60 37.04 -10.85
CA ASP A 215 -23.50 36.09 -10.97
C ASP A 215 -22.87 36.10 -12.37
N LEU A 216 -23.56 36.60 -13.38
CA LEU A 216 -23.10 36.73 -14.75
C LEU A 216 -22.91 38.22 -15.07
N ARG A 217 -21.72 38.58 -15.60
CA ARG A 217 -21.40 39.88 -16.16
C ARG A 217 -20.76 39.72 -17.54
N ILE A 218 -21.19 40.48 -18.49
CA ILE A 218 -20.62 40.56 -19.83
C ILE A 218 -20.44 42.01 -20.18
N ASP A 219 -19.21 42.45 -20.37
CA ASP A 219 -18.86 43.77 -20.83
C ASP A 219 -18.07 43.67 -22.13
N GLY A 220 -18.41 44.44 -23.13
CA GLY A 220 -17.69 44.36 -24.35
C GLY A 220 -18.19 45.31 -25.45
N ARG A 221 -17.73 45.05 -26.65
CA ARG A 221 -18.06 45.80 -27.86
C ARG A 221 -18.23 44.88 -29.05
N LEU A 222 -19.09 45.27 -29.93
CA LEU A 222 -19.30 44.67 -31.24
C LEU A 222 -18.93 45.75 -32.31
N ASP A 223 -18.10 45.41 -33.27
CA ASP A 223 -17.69 46.35 -34.31
C ASP A 223 -18.87 46.86 -35.12
N PRO A 224 -18.80 48.10 -35.65
CA PRO A 224 -19.89 48.73 -36.31
C PRO A 224 -20.30 47.96 -37.60
N ALA A 225 -21.50 48.21 -38.04
CA ALA A 225 -21.97 47.70 -39.30
C ALA A 225 -21.29 48.50 -40.44
N SER A 226 -20.20 48.01 -40.96
CA SER A 226 -19.69 48.48 -42.26
C SER A 226 -20.65 47.96 -43.35
N ASP A 227 -20.85 48.74 -44.43
CA ASP A 227 -21.86 48.57 -45.46
C ASP A 227 -22.15 47.08 -45.82
N GLY A 228 -23.29 46.62 -45.32
CA GLY A 228 -23.83 45.30 -45.67
C GLY A 228 -23.23 44.06 -44.95
N THR A 229 -22.27 44.22 -44.04
CA THR A 229 -21.68 43.10 -43.33
C THR A 229 -22.69 42.50 -42.35
N PRO A 230 -23.06 41.17 -42.49
CA PRO A 230 -24.00 40.54 -41.58
C PRO A 230 -23.42 40.49 -40.14
N TRP A 231 -24.28 40.48 -39.15
CA TRP A 231 -23.87 40.57 -37.74
C TRP A 231 -22.97 39.39 -37.30
N ASN A 232 -23.12 38.20 -37.91
CA ASN A 232 -22.30 37.01 -37.66
C ASN A 232 -20.90 37.09 -38.18
N ARG A 233 -20.55 38.14 -39.01
CA ARG A 233 -19.23 38.39 -39.52
C ARG A 233 -18.56 39.64 -38.94
N ARG A 234 -19.19 40.26 -37.93
CA ARG A 234 -18.60 41.38 -37.21
C ARG A 234 -17.75 40.91 -36.08
N GLU A 235 -16.60 41.58 -35.88
CA GLU A 235 -15.78 41.27 -34.73
C GLU A 235 -16.43 41.73 -33.43
N ALA A 236 -16.34 40.87 -32.46
CA ALA A 236 -16.80 41.11 -31.09
C ALA A 236 -15.63 40.98 -30.13
N TYR A 237 -15.66 41.77 -29.08
CA TYR A 237 -14.81 41.66 -27.92
C TYR A 237 -15.67 41.67 -26.68
N LEU A 238 -15.76 40.55 -25.95
CA LEU A 238 -16.61 40.34 -24.79
C LEU A 238 -15.81 39.82 -23.62
N ASN A 239 -15.83 40.51 -22.51
CA ASN A 239 -15.31 40.03 -21.24
C ASN A 239 -16.47 39.33 -20.52
N LEU A 240 -16.29 38.07 -20.22
CA LEU A 240 -17.27 37.19 -19.56
C LEU A 240 -16.78 36.94 -18.13
N GLN A 241 -17.67 37.16 -17.17
CA GLN A 241 -17.42 36.85 -15.77
C GLN A 241 -18.63 36.16 -15.18
N PHE A 242 -18.41 34.95 -14.63
CA PHE A 242 -19.37 34.18 -13.82
C PHE A 242 -18.79 34.02 -12.43
N ASP A 243 -19.45 34.58 -11.44
CA ASP A 243 -18.96 34.54 -10.05
C ASP A 243 -19.43 33.27 -9.31
N SER A 244 -20.62 32.72 -9.70
CA SER A 244 -21.20 31.53 -9.10
C SER A 244 -21.90 30.68 -10.17
N LEU A 245 -21.15 29.80 -10.82
CA LEU A 245 -21.63 28.92 -11.87
C LEU A 245 -21.79 27.50 -11.32
N TYR A 246 -23.00 27.04 -11.14
CA TYR A 246 -23.26 25.69 -10.67
C TYR A 246 -23.26 24.67 -11.82
N PRO A 247 -22.58 23.49 -11.66
CA PRO A 247 -22.50 22.47 -12.71
C PRO A 247 -23.86 22.04 -13.28
N PRO A 248 -24.92 21.85 -12.48
CA PRO A 248 -26.25 21.52 -13.01
C PRO A 248 -26.78 22.59 -13.94
N VAL A 249 -26.61 23.88 -13.60
CA VAL A 249 -27.03 24.99 -14.44
C VAL A 249 -26.33 24.99 -15.78
N LEU A 250 -25.02 24.78 -15.76
CA LEU A 250 -24.21 24.68 -16.97
C LEU A 250 -24.57 23.46 -17.82
N ALA A 251 -24.82 22.32 -17.20
CA ALA A 251 -25.22 21.10 -17.86
C ALA A 251 -26.60 21.19 -18.49
N HIS A 252 -27.54 21.95 -17.91
CA HIS A 252 -28.85 22.22 -18.48
C HIS A 252 -28.77 23.24 -19.61
N ALA A 253 -27.93 24.25 -19.44
CA ALA A 253 -27.78 25.32 -20.43
C ALA A 253 -27.05 24.86 -21.72
N ILE A 254 -26.11 23.94 -21.62
CA ILE A 254 -25.27 23.49 -22.73
C ILE A 254 -25.38 21.98 -22.87
N ALA A 255 -26.32 21.53 -23.69
CA ALA A 255 -26.59 20.10 -23.92
C ALA A 255 -25.34 19.27 -24.27
N GLY A 256 -24.43 19.83 -25.02
CA GLY A 256 -23.17 19.17 -25.36
C GLY A 256 -22.23 18.90 -24.16
N LEU A 257 -22.43 19.54 -23.02
CA LEU A 257 -21.62 19.38 -21.81
C LEU A 257 -22.23 18.40 -20.80
N ARG A 258 -23.54 18.14 -20.88
CA ARG A 258 -24.25 17.28 -19.91
C ARG A 258 -23.60 15.90 -19.75
N ASN A 259 -23.19 15.29 -20.87
CA ASN A 259 -22.55 13.96 -20.90
C ASN A 259 -21.01 14.01 -20.95
N LYS A 260 -20.41 15.19 -20.98
CA LYS A 260 -18.95 15.36 -21.03
C LYS A 260 -18.31 15.69 -19.69
N ILE A 261 -19.10 16.12 -18.70
CA ILE A 261 -18.65 16.34 -17.32
C ILE A 261 -18.90 15.05 -16.54
N PRO A 262 -17.87 14.27 -16.21
CA PRO A 262 -18.05 13.05 -15.44
C PRO A 262 -18.63 13.37 -14.05
N SER A 263 -19.69 12.69 -13.66
CA SER A 263 -20.33 12.84 -12.34
C SER A 263 -19.36 12.52 -11.20
N GLU A 264 -18.36 11.70 -11.48
CA GLU A 264 -17.31 11.30 -10.56
C GLU A 264 -16.42 12.47 -10.12
N LEU A 265 -16.38 13.57 -10.87
CA LEU A 265 -15.64 14.77 -10.45
C LEU A 265 -16.23 15.45 -9.23
N ASN A 266 -17.46 15.07 -8.85
CA ASN A 266 -18.16 15.50 -7.63
C ASN A 266 -17.97 17.00 -7.33
N ILE A 267 -18.36 17.84 -8.31
CA ILE A 267 -18.30 19.29 -8.19
C ILE A 267 -19.59 19.73 -7.48
N THR A 268 -19.53 19.93 -6.18
CA THR A 268 -20.71 20.26 -5.35
C THR A 268 -20.91 21.75 -5.13
N GLY A 269 -19.86 22.55 -5.29
CA GLY A 269 -19.89 23.99 -5.06
C GLY A 269 -19.97 24.81 -6.34
N PRO A 270 -20.16 26.14 -6.22
CA PRO A 270 -20.13 27.05 -7.35
C PRO A 270 -18.72 27.15 -7.94
N MET A 271 -18.64 27.20 -9.25
CA MET A 271 -17.43 27.50 -10.01
C MET A 271 -17.37 29.00 -10.31
N ALA A 272 -16.18 29.55 -10.51
CA ALA A 272 -16.01 30.91 -11.00
C ALA A 272 -15.27 30.91 -12.33
N LEU A 273 -15.80 31.59 -13.34
CA LEU A 273 -15.22 31.68 -14.68
C LEU A 273 -14.98 33.13 -15.07
N LYS A 274 -13.79 33.40 -15.56
CA LYS A 274 -13.48 34.63 -16.31
C LYS A 274 -12.93 34.22 -17.67
N ALA A 275 -13.36 34.93 -18.72
CA ALA A 275 -12.87 34.66 -20.06
C ALA A 275 -13.08 35.89 -20.94
N THR A 276 -12.30 36.01 -22.01
CA THR A 276 -12.44 37.02 -23.05
C THR A 276 -12.81 36.30 -24.34
N ALA A 277 -13.99 36.62 -24.90
CA ALA A 277 -14.36 36.14 -26.22
C ALA A 277 -14.00 37.19 -27.27
N ARG A 278 -13.28 36.81 -28.31
CA ARG A 278 -12.87 37.65 -29.43
C ARG A 278 -13.17 37.02 -30.77
N GLY A 279 -13.21 37.84 -31.80
CA GLY A 279 -13.41 37.40 -33.18
C GLY A 279 -14.87 37.48 -33.64
N THR A 280 -15.15 36.82 -34.73
CA THR A 280 -16.53 36.84 -35.27
C THR A 280 -17.37 35.70 -34.65
N PRO A 281 -18.72 35.85 -34.60
CA PRO A 281 -19.58 34.75 -34.20
C PRO A 281 -19.39 33.45 -35.03
N GLU A 282 -18.84 33.53 -36.23
CA GLU A 282 -18.51 32.35 -37.07
C GLU A 282 -17.22 31.69 -36.65
N ARG A 283 -16.24 32.46 -36.16
CA ARG A 283 -14.92 32.02 -35.68
C ARG A 283 -14.60 32.63 -34.31
N PRO A 284 -15.27 32.19 -33.25
CA PRO A 284 -14.98 32.71 -31.93
C PRO A 284 -13.66 32.18 -31.39
N ARG A 285 -12.94 33.02 -30.67
CA ARG A 285 -11.79 32.69 -29.85
C ARG A 285 -12.15 33.03 -28.40
N ILE A 286 -11.92 32.12 -27.51
CA ILE A 286 -12.08 32.36 -26.09
C ILE A 286 -10.67 32.38 -25.49
N GLU A 287 -10.27 33.53 -25.01
CA GLU A 287 -8.95 33.80 -24.45
C GLU A 287 -9.05 34.11 -22.95
N ASP A 288 -7.91 34.16 -22.27
CA ASP A 288 -7.81 34.53 -20.85
C ASP A 288 -8.78 33.72 -19.95
N ILE A 289 -9.05 32.49 -20.36
CA ILE A 289 -9.92 31.60 -19.56
C ILE A 289 -9.25 31.39 -18.20
N ALA A 290 -10.00 31.69 -17.13
CA ALA A 290 -9.65 31.38 -15.75
C ALA A 290 -10.88 30.79 -15.06
N LEU A 291 -10.92 29.46 -14.99
CA LEU A 291 -12.00 28.71 -14.37
C LEU A 291 -11.51 28.13 -13.04
N LYS A 292 -12.16 28.53 -11.95
CA LYS A 292 -11.91 28.00 -10.60
C LYS A 292 -12.99 26.99 -10.25
N ILE A 293 -12.58 25.83 -9.80
CA ILE A 293 -13.47 24.68 -9.57
C ILE A 293 -13.21 24.08 -8.18
N PRO A 294 -14.24 23.85 -7.36
CA PRO A 294 -14.15 23.01 -6.17
C PRO A 294 -14.29 21.53 -6.58
N LEU A 295 -13.16 20.84 -6.83
CA LEU A 295 -13.13 19.45 -7.29
C LEU A 295 -13.23 18.45 -6.15
N LEU A 296 -13.89 17.31 -6.43
CA LEU A 296 -13.95 16.11 -5.58
C LEU A 296 -14.47 16.41 -4.17
N GLY A 297 -15.53 17.22 -4.08
CA GLY A 297 -16.19 17.55 -2.82
C GLY A 297 -15.45 18.56 -1.95
N SER A 298 -14.46 19.28 -2.50
CA SER A 298 -13.81 20.38 -1.80
C SER A 298 -14.79 21.54 -1.55
N SER A 299 -14.69 22.17 -0.38
CA SER A 299 -15.42 23.40 -0.06
C SER A 299 -14.82 24.64 -0.72
N ASP A 300 -13.52 24.58 -0.99
CA ASP A 300 -12.75 25.69 -1.56
C ASP A 300 -12.33 25.39 -2.99
N TYR A 301 -11.98 26.42 -3.74
CA TYR A 301 -11.43 26.26 -5.07
C TYR A 301 -10.05 25.62 -5.00
N ASN A 302 -10.00 24.34 -5.24
CA ASN A 302 -8.76 23.55 -5.29
C ASN A 302 -8.28 23.23 -6.71
N ALA A 303 -9.04 23.65 -7.74
CA ALA A 303 -8.64 23.51 -9.13
C ALA A 303 -8.78 24.83 -9.88
N ILE A 304 -7.78 25.17 -10.67
CA ILE A 304 -7.74 26.36 -11.52
C ILE A 304 -7.34 25.92 -12.93
N LEU A 305 -8.25 26.11 -13.86
CA LEU A 305 -8.01 25.92 -15.29
C LEU A 305 -7.81 27.30 -15.95
N THR A 306 -6.68 27.49 -16.61
CA THR A 306 -6.41 28.68 -17.42
C THR A 306 -6.09 28.27 -18.85
N GLY A 307 -6.44 29.10 -19.83
CA GLY A 307 -6.12 28.77 -21.20
C GLY A 307 -6.85 29.58 -22.25
N ARG A 308 -6.84 29.06 -23.46
CA ARG A 308 -7.54 29.60 -24.61
C ARG A 308 -8.12 28.47 -25.48
N VAL A 309 -9.18 28.80 -26.20
CA VAL A 309 -9.82 27.93 -27.17
C VAL A 309 -10.10 28.71 -28.45
N GLU A 310 -9.65 28.19 -29.58
CA GLU A 310 -9.91 28.78 -30.91
C GLU A 310 -10.78 27.79 -31.70
N PHE A 311 -11.98 28.19 -32.10
CA PHE A 311 -12.89 27.37 -32.86
C PHE A 311 -12.67 27.56 -34.37
N SER A 312 -12.75 26.45 -35.11
CA SER A 312 -12.81 26.44 -36.56
C SER A 312 -14.18 26.93 -37.08
N GLU A 313 -14.32 27.12 -38.39
CA GLU A 313 -15.60 27.48 -39.01
C GLU A 313 -16.75 26.51 -38.69
N ARG A 314 -16.46 25.27 -38.42
CA ARG A 314 -17.45 24.26 -38.06
C ARG A 314 -17.97 24.37 -36.63
N ARG A 315 -17.35 25.20 -35.79
CA ARG A 315 -17.69 25.39 -34.36
C ARG A 315 -17.76 24.08 -33.58
N SER A 316 -17.07 23.03 -34.04
CA SER A 316 -17.01 21.76 -33.36
C SER A 316 -15.88 21.79 -32.32
N TRP A 317 -16.14 21.25 -31.13
CA TRP A 317 -15.11 21.01 -30.11
C TRP A 317 -14.01 20.09 -30.59
N ASP A 318 -14.33 19.16 -31.48
CA ASP A 318 -13.39 18.18 -31.99
C ASP A 318 -12.32 18.81 -32.90
N ASP A 319 -12.68 19.92 -33.57
CA ASP A 319 -11.77 20.69 -34.45
C ASP A 319 -11.13 21.91 -33.74
N ALA A 320 -11.53 22.22 -32.51
CA ALA A 320 -11.02 23.37 -31.76
C ALA A 320 -9.57 23.15 -31.35
N GLU A 321 -8.77 24.23 -31.49
CA GLU A 321 -7.44 24.27 -30.91
C GLU A 321 -7.51 24.77 -29.48
N ILE A 322 -6.96 23.98 -28.56
CA ILE A 322 -7.03 24.19 -27.12
C ILE A 322 -5.63 24.33 -26.58
N GLU A 323 -5.39 25.35 -25.80
CA GLU A 323 -4.17 25.51 -25.01
C GLU A 323 -4.55 25.86 -23.59
N GLY A 324 -3.96 25.21 -22.61
CA GLY A 324 -4.30 25.51 -21.23
C GLY A 324 -3.39 24.89 -20.19
N LYS A 325 -3.63 25.31 -18.96
CA LYS A 325 -2.99 24.79 -17.76
C LYS A 325 -4.07 24.50 -16.73
N LEU A 326 -3.99 23.32 -16.12
CA LEU A 326 -4.82 22.93 -15.00
C LEU A 326 -3.93 22.72 -13.78
N VAL A 327 -4.21 23.42 -12.71
CA VAL A 327 -3.57 23.26 -11.40
C VAL A 327 -4.63 22.76 -10.45
N VAL A 328 -4.38 21.63 -9.79
CA VAL A 328 -5.24 21.06 -8.76
C VAL A 328 -4.41 20.89 -7.50
N GLU A 329 -4.62 21.76 -6.53
CA GLU A 329 -3.88 21.76 -5.26
C GLU A 329 -4.65 22.58 -4.18
N PRO A 330 -4.83 22.04 -2.95
CA PRO A 330 -4.56 20.66 -2.55
C PRO A 330 -5.63 19.69 -3.04
N LEU A 331 -5.24 18.44 -3.33
CA LEU A 331 -6.16 17.37 -3.66
C LEU A 331 -6.01 16.23 -2.65
N ALA A 332 -7.05 15.94 -1.88
CA ALA A 332 -7.02 14.89 -0.89
C ALA A 332 -6.88 13.50 -1.55
N MET A 333 -5.97 12.68 -1.05
CA MET A 333 -5.76 11.33 -1.57
C MET A 333 -7.00 10.45 -1.44
N THR A 334 -7.77 10.63 -0.37
CA THR A 334 -9.04 9.93 -0.14
C THR A 334 -10.10 10.28 -1.18
N ALA A 335 -10.11 11.54 -1.66
CA ALA A 335 -11.04 12.00 -2.68
C ALA A 335 -10.78 11.35 -4.06
N LEU A 336 -9.55 10.94 -4.36
CA LEU A 336 -9.23 10.23 -5.61
C LEU A 336 -9.95 8.88 -5.72
N ARG A 337 -10.24 8.23 -4.59
CA ARG A 337 -10.97 6.96 -4.57
C ARG A 337 -12.45 7.09 -4.92
N SER A 338 -13.03 8.31 -4.85
CA SER A 338 -14.39 8.55 -5.29
C SER A 338 -14.55 8.54 -6.81
N VAL A 339 -13.42 8.66 -7.54
CA VAL A 339 -13.40 8.61 -9.00
C VAL A 339 -13.28 7.14 -9.43
N ARG A 340 -14.37 6.59 -9.96
CA ARG A 340 -14.56 5.16 -10.25
C ARG A 340 -13.37 4.49 -10.98
N TRP A 341 -12.85 5.11 -12.03
CA TRP A 341 -11.75 4.53 -12.80
C TRP A 341 -10.38 4.67 -12.09
N LEU A 342 -10.21 5.69 -11.23
CA LEU A 342 -9.02 5.82 -10.38
C LEU A 342 -9.05 4.82 -9.23
N GLU A 343 -10.22 4.55 -8.64
CA GLU A 343 -10.38 3.54 -7.60
C GLU A 343 -9.81 2.18 -8.04
N THR A 344 -10.08 1.80 -9.30
CA THR A 344 -9.58 0.53 -9.84
C THR A 344 -8.05 0.46 -10.01
N LEU A 345 -7.36 1.59 -10.01
CA LEU A 345 -5.89 1.64 -10.04
C LEU A 345 -5.26 1.39 -8.67
N PHE A 346 -6.00 1.66 -7.59
CA PHE A 346 -5.52 1.49 -6.22
C PHE A 346 -5.95 0.13 -5.67
N PRO A 347 -5.01 -0.77 -5.31
CA PRO A 347 -5.36 -2.00 -4.62
C PRO A 347 -6.11 -1.69 -3.30
N GLU A 348 -7.05 -2.53 -2.88
CA GLU A 348 -7.74 -2.37 -1.59
C GLU A 348 -6.77 -2.29 -0.40
N SER A 349 -5.66 -3.01 -0.53
CA SER A 349 -4.59 -3.04 0.47
C SER A 349 -3.69 -1.80 0.49
N LEU A 350 -3.87 -0.84 -0.43
CA LEU A 350 -3.15 0.44 -0.42
C LEU A 350 -3.95 1.45 0.41
N THR A 351 -3.43 1.84 1.55
CA THR A 351 -3.96 2.97 2.32
C THR A 351 -3.26 4.26 1.92
N THR A 352 -4.05 5.34 1.80
CA THR A 352 -3.55 6.64 1.35
C THR A 352 -4.08 7.73 2.25
N GLU A 353 -3.22 8.63 2.71
CA GLU A 353 -3.54 9.79 3.54
C GLU A 353 -2.84 11.03 3.02
N GLY A 354 -3.31 12.21 3.42
CA GLY A 354 -2.70 13.49 3.04
C GLY A 354 -3.19 14.01 1.69
N THR A 355 -2.38 14.87 1.06
CA THR A 355 -2.74 15.60 -0.14
C THR A 355 -1.67 15.53 -1.22
N ILE A 356 -2.11 15.68 -2.47
CA ILE A 356 -1.23 15.83 -3.63
C ILE A 356 -1.50 17.17 -4.34
N GLY A 357 -0.53 17.58 -5.16
CA GLY A 357 -0.70 18.66 -6.15
C GLY A 357 -0.56 18.09 -7.56
N ALA A 358 -1.46 18.48 -8.47
CA ALA A 358 -1.39 18.10 -9.87
C ALA A 358 -1.31 19.37 -10.76
N TYR A 359 -0.34 19.40 -11.63
CA TYR A 359 -0.07 20.51 -12.55
C TYR A 359 -0.02 19.97 -13.97
N THR A 360 -0.88 20.45 -14.81
CA THR A 360 -1.02 19.95 -16.17
C THR A 360 -0.97 21.11 -17.16
N ALA A 361 -0.22 20.98 -18.21
CA ALA A 361 -0.27 21.88 -19.37
C ALA A 361 -0.67 21.06 -20.59
N PHE A 362 -1.54 21.58 -21.43
CA PHE A 362 -2.03 20.87 -22.60
C PHE A 362 -2.20 21.80 -23.79
N GLU A 363 -1.97 21.27 -24.99
CA GLU A 363 -2.07 22.01 -26.25
C GLU A 363 -2.44 21.09 -27.41
N GLY A 364 -3.13 21.63 -28.38
CA GLY A 364 -3.51 20.95 -29.63
C GLY A 364 -5.01 20.76 -29.81
N LYS A 365 -5.41 19.94 -30.77
CA LYS A 365 -6.81 19.56 -30.97
C LYS A 365 -7.25 18.51 -29.97
N TRP A 366 -8.54 18.47 -29.65
CA TRP A 366 -9.10 17.56 -28.66
C TRP A 366 -8.65 16.09 -28.86
N ASP A 367 -8.67 15.56 -30.07
CA ASP A 367 -8.27 14.18 -30.37
C ASP A 367 -6.76 13.94 -30.46
N HIS A 368 -5.97 15.02 -30.49
CA HIS A 368 -4.50 15.01 -30.63
C HIS A 368 -3.84 15.96 -29.62
N LEU A 369 -4.31 15.94 -28.39
CA LEU A 369 -3.73 16.76 -27.32
C LEU A 369 -2.35 16.26 -26.92
N ARG A 370 -1.43 17.21 -26.75
CA ARG A 370 -0.17 17.02 -26.04
C ARG A 370 -0.34 17.54 -24.61
N ILE A 371 -0.03 16.70 -23.65
CA ILE A 371 -0.25 16.99 -22.24
C ILE A 371 1.05 16.76 -21.49
N GLY A 372 1.54 17.78 -20.82
CA GLY A 372 2.60 17.68 -19.82
C GLY A 372 1.99 17.68 -18.43
N ALA A 373 2.23 16.66 -17.65
CA ALA A 373 1.70 16.53 -16.29
C ALA A 373 2.81 16.40 -15.26
N LEU A 374 2.65 17.08 -14.14
CA LEU A 374 3.47 16.94 -12.94
C LEU A 374 2.54 16.70 -11.76
N VAL A 375 2.69 15.56 -11.09
CA VAL A 375 2.00 15.26 -9.85
C VAL A 375 3.01 15.24 -8.71
N ARG A 376 2.80 16.04 -7.68
CA ARG A 376 3.58 16.07 -6.45
C ARG A 376 2.84 15.37 -5.35
N ALA A 377 3.50 14.42 -4.71
CA ALA A 377 2.94 13.62 -3.64
C ALA A 377 3.78 13.71 -2.35
N ASP A 378 4.50 14.81 -2.15
CA ASP A 378 5.36 15.02 -0.98
C ASP A 378 4.54 14.93 0.31
N LYS A 379 3.35 15.56 0.32
CA LYS A 379 2.43 15.61 1.47
C LYS A 379 1.47 14.41 1.56
N ALA A 380 1.67 13.39 0.73
CA ALA A 380 0.87 12.17 0.79
C ALA A 380 1.61 11.06 1.52
N GLU A 381 0.92 10.31 2.36
CA GLU A 381 1.38 9.03 2.89
C GLU A 381 0.77 7.90 2.08
N LEU A 382 1.60 6.94 1.67
CA LEU A 382 1.17 5.74 0.96
C LEU A 382 1.66 4.52 1.74
N ARG A 383 0.76 3.61 2.08
CA ARG A 383 1.10 2.33 2.72
C ARG A 383 0.50 1.19 1.93
N TYR A 384 1.33 0.28 1.49
CA TYR A 384 0.90 -0.93 0.80
C TYR A 384 1.19 -2.15 1.66
N LYS A 385 0.15 -2.71 2.27
CA LYS A 385 0.26 -3.83 3.22
C LYS A 385 1.29 -3.48 4.32
N GLN A 386 2.09 -4.46 4.71
CA GLN A 386 3.24 -4.28 5.60
C GLN A 386 4.58 -4.27 4.83
N LEU A 387 4.54 -4.02 3.52
CA LEU A 387 5.71 -4.13 2.64
C LEU A 387 6.31 -2.79 2.28
N LEU A 388 5.48 -1.79 1.99
CA LEU A 388 5.91 -0.48 1.50
C LEU A 388 5.22 0.63 2.28
N ARG A 389 5.98 1.64 2.64
CA ARG A 389 5.49 2.88 3.22
C ARG A 389 6.26 4.06 2.65
N LYS A 390 5.56 5.00 2.06
CA LYS A 390 6.07 6.33 1.79
C LYS A 390 5.54 7.28 2.86
N PRO A 391 6.39 7.77 3.77
CA PRO A 391 5.97 8.74 4.79
C PRO A 391 5.58 10.09 4.17
N ILE A 392 4.85 10.91 4.94
CA ILE A 392 4.66 12.34 4.64
C ILE A 392 6.05 13.01 4.59
N ASP A 393 6.18 14.07 3.79
CA ASP A 393 7.39 14.86 3.55
C ASP A 393 8.54 14.10 2.85
N THR A 394 8.32 12.85 2.42
CA THR A 394 9.24 12.20 1.49
C THR A 394 8.98 12.74 0.09
N PRO A 395 9.97 13.35 -0.59
CA PRO A 395 9.78 13.87 -1.93
C PRO A 395 9.31 12.81 -2.90
N ALA A 396 8.18 13.04 -3.56
CA ALA A 396 7.65 12.14 -4.57
C ALA A 396 6.94 12.92 -5.67
N GLU A 397 7.37 12.68 -6.90
CA GLU A 397 6.76 13.32 -8.06
C GLU A 397 6.65 12.37 -9.26
N ILE A 398 5.63 12.59 -10.05
CA ILE A 398 5.43 11.93 -11.34
C ILE A 398 5.43 13.02 -12.41
N ARG A 399 6.32 12.90 -13.38
CA ARG A 399 6.36 13.74 -14.58
C ARG A 399 5.95 12.88 -15.76
N ALA A 400 4.92 13.30 -16.47
CA ALA A 400 4.44 12.56 -17.62
C ALA A 400 4.27 13.44 -18.84
N ARG A 401 4.72 12.96 -20.00
CA ARG A 401 4.36 13.47 -21.31
C ARG A 401 3.32 12.55 -21.91
N ILE A 402 2.14 13.07 -22.15
CA ILE A 402 0.99 12.30 -22.57
C ILE A 402 0.50 12.82 -23.90
N TYR A 403 0.29 11.91 -24.84
CA TYR A 403 -0.29 12.21 -26.14
C TYR A 403 -1.65 11.52 -26.22
N ARG A 404 -2.68 12.31 -26.54
CA ARG A 404 -3.98 11.73 -26.84
C ARG A 404 -4.04 11.35 -28.29
N GLU A 405 -4.40 10.10 -28.57
CA GLU A 405 -4.62 9.55 -29.90
C GLU A 405 -5.97 8.81 -29.92
N ASN A 406 -6.99 9.44 -30.46
CA ASN A 406 -8.36 8.89 -30.48
C ASN A 406 -8.83 8.44 -29.09
N ASN A 407 -8.89 7.11 -28.87
CA ASN A 407 -9.39 6.49 -27.64
C ASN A 407 -8.29 6.08 -26.65
N LYS A 408 -7.05 6.57 -26.83
CA LYS A 408 -5.94 6.23 -25.93
C LYS A 408 -5.13 7.47 -25.55
N PHE A 409 -4.56 7.41 -24.34
CA PHE A 409 -3.53 8.31 -23.86
C PHE A 409 -2.21 7.55 -23.84
N VAL A 410 -1.23 8.04 -24.56
CA VAL A 410 0.11 7.41 -24.69
C VAL A 410 1.08 8.20 -23.80
N PHE A 411 1.73 7.50 -22.88
CA PHE A 411 2.77 8.04 -21.99
C PHE A 411 4.13 7.82 -22.65
N GLN A 412 4.85 8.90 -22.87
CA GLN A 412 6.21 8.85 -23.43
C GLN A 412 7.15 9.68 -22.55
N ASP A 413 8.42 9.30 -22.47
CA ASP A 413 9.45 10.04 -21.72
C ASP A 413 8.98 10.49 -20.33
N SER A 414 8.27 9.62 -19.65
CA SER A 414 7.70 9.89 -18.34
C SER A 414 8.59 9.31 -17.24
N GLU A 415 8.58 9.94 -16.08
CA GLU A 415 9.39 9.51 -14.94
C GLU A 415 8.63 9.58 -13.63
N ILE A 416 8.95 8.66 -12.74
CA ILE A 416 8.55 8.68 -11.33
C ILE A 416 9.81 8.92 -10.53
N MET A 417 9.77 9.87 -9.62
CA MET A 417 10.82 10.14 -8.66
C MET A 417 10.26 9.96 -7.25
N VAL A 418 10.96 9.17 -6.42
CA VAL A 418 10.64 9.01 -5.00
C VAL A 418 11.95 9.05 -4.23
N ASP A 419 12.07 9.96 -3.28
CA ASP A 419 13.26 10.15 -2.44
C ASP A 419 14.56 10.26 -3.26
N GLY A 420 14.50 11.05 -4.35
CA GLY A 420 15.63 11.24 -5.27
C GLY A 420 15.85 10.13 -6.30
N ASN A 421 15.19 8.99 -6.18
CA ASN A 421 15.30 7.89 -7.12
C ASN A 421 14.37 8.09 -8.30
N ARG A 422 14.93 7.99 -9.50
CA ARG A 422 14.20 8.16 -10.75
C ARG A 422 13.98 6.83 -11.45
N SER A 423 12.78 6.60 -11.91
CA SER A 423 12.38 5.48 -12.75
C SER A 423 11.66 6.01 -13.98
N ALA A 424 12.17 5.69 -15.15
CA ALA A 424 11.49 6.02 -16.40
C ALA A 424 10.32 5.06 -16.62
N PHE A 425 9.24 5.59 -17.17
CA PHE A 425 8.13 4.78 -17.63
C PHE A 425 7.55 5.31 -18.95
N SER A 426 6.94 4.42 -19.69
CA SER A 426 6.15 4.71 -20.89
C SER A 426 4.93 3.78 -20.90
N GLY A 427 3.98 4.03 -21.78
CA GLY A 427 2.83 3.15 -21.85
C GLY A 427 1.63 3.77 -22.53
N ALA A 428 0.47 3.17 -22.31
CA ALA A 428 -0.79 3.68 -22.83
C ALA A 428 -1.95 3.35 -21.89
N PHE A 429 -2.89 4.26 -21.80
CA PHE A 429 -4.21 4.07 -21.23
C PHE A 429 -5.23 4.11 -22.33
N VAL A 430 -5.86 2.97 -22.61
CA VAL A 430 -6.95 2.83 -23.59
C VAL A 430 -8.27 2.94 -22.84
N TYR A 431 -9.09 3.93 -23.17
CA TYR A 431 -10.41 4.12 -22.57
C TYR A 431 -11.52 3.60 -23.47
N GLY A 432 -12.62 3.16 -22.89
CA GLY A 432 -13.74 2.56 -23.56
C GLY A 432 -14.54 1.67 -22.62
N ASN A 433 -15.33 0.74 -23.16
CA ASN A 433 -16.15 -0.19 -22.35
C ASN A 433 -15.32 -1.06 -21.41
N THR A 434 -14.10 -1.38 -21.81
CA THR A 434 -13.15 -2.17 -21.01
C THR A 434 -11.80 -1.44 -21.01
N PRO A 435 -11.61 -0.45 -20.11
CA PRO A 435 -10.39 0.33 -20.08
C PRO A 435 -9.17 -0.54 -19.73
N VAL A 436 -8.04 -0.30 -20.37
CA VAL A 436 -6.79 -1.03 -20.16
C VAL A 436 -5.65 -0.06 -19.95
N LEU A 437 -4.89 -0.27 -18.87
CA LEU A 437 -3.63 0.42 -18.60
C LEU A 437 -2.45 -0.50 -18.91
N GLN A 438 -1.56 -0.03 -19.74
CA GLN A 438 -0.29 -0.70 -20.08
C GLN A 438 0.85 0.23 -19.71
N LEU A 439 1.77 -0.20 -18.87
CA LEU A 439 2.93 0.57 -18.45
C LEU A 439 4.20 -0.25 -18.65
N SER A 440 5.23 0.38 -19.13
CA SER A 440 6.58 -0.17 -19.24
C SER A 440 7.51 0.72 -18.40
N SER A 441 8.18 0.12 -17.42
CA SER A 441 9.15 0.83 -16.60
C SER A 441 10.53 0.25 -16.79
N THR A 442 11.52 1.12 -16.91
CA THR A 442 12.93 0.74 -17.02
C THR A 442 13.77 1.54 -16.04
N GLY A 443 14.74 0.88 -15.43
CA GLY A 443 15.74 1.55 -14.60
C GLY A 443 17.09 0.91 -14.84
N ARG A 444 18.15 1.72 -14.71
CA ARG A 444 19.53 1.25 -14.86
C ARG A 444 20.38 1.80 -13.73
N GLN A 445 21.15 0.91 -13.09
CA GLN A 445 22.11 1.26 -12.04
C GLN A 445 21.49 2.09 -10.89
N ALA A 446 20.19 1.92 -10.62
CA ALA A 446 19.50 2.65 -9.58
C ALA A 446 20.01 2.21 -8.18
N PRO A 447 20.34 3.16 -7.29
CA PRO A 447 20.83 2.80 -5.94
C PRO A 447 19.67 2.23 -5.08
N VAL A 448 19.78 0.95 -4.71
CA VAL A 448 18.71 0.27 -3.93
C VAL A 448 18.64 0.81 -2.50
N ALA A 449 19.77 1.32 -1.97
CA ALA A 449 19.84 1.89 -0.62
C ALA A 449 18.84 3.02 -0.39
N ALA A 450 18.60 3.85 -1.41
CA ALA A 450 17.66 4.95 -1.31
C ALA A 450 16.17 4.50 -1.23
N TRP A 451 15.85 3.24 -1.54
CA TRP A 451 14.53 2.67 -1.34
C TRP A 451 14.33 2.08 0.06
N SER A 452 15.42 2.03 0.87
CA SER A 452 15.39 1.42 2.20
C SER A 452 14.31 2.02 3.12
N GLY A 453 14.11 3.35 3.04
CA GLY A 453 13.08 4.05 3.81
C GLY A 453 11.63 3.73 3.40
N LEU A 454 11.45 3.13 2.22
CA LEU A 454 10.14 2.78 1.68
C LEU A 454 9.71 1.35 2.03
N PHE A 455 10.65 0.47 2.41
CA PHE A 455 10.34 -0.91 2.76
C PHE A 455 9.99 -1.05 4.25
N GLN A 456 9.07 -1.96 4.53
CA GLN A 456 8.74 -2.41 5.88
C GLN A 456 8.88 -3.94 5.96
N PRO A 457 9.25 -4.50 7.11
CA PRO A 457 9.43 -3.83 8.40
C PRO A 457 10.66 -2.92 8.44
N SER A 458 10.55 -1.87 9.24
CA SER A 458 11.60 -0.85 9.41
C SER A 458 12.90 -1.40 10.02
N ASP A 459 12.89 -2.66 10.46
CA ASP A 459 14.04 -3.35 11.03
C ASP A 459 15.13 -3.67 10.01
N PHE A 460 14.80 -3.66 8.71
CA PHE A 460 15.75 -3.92 7.63
C PHE A 460 16.11 -2.63 6.90
N ARG A 461 17.40 -2.35 6.80
CA ARG A 461 17.94 -1.24 6.02
C ARG A 461 18.81 -1.76 4.90
N ILE A 462 18.60 -1.24 3.70
CA ILE A 462 19.46 -1.53 2.56
C ILE A 462 20.56 -0.47 2.54
N LEU A 463 21.80 -0.88 2.77
CA LEU A 463 22.94 0.04 2.89
C LEU A 463 23.60 0.36 1.56
N ALA A 464 23.57 -0.60 0.64
CA ALA A 464 24.24 -0.50 -0.66
C ALA A 464 23.57 -1.42 -1.68
N GLY A 465 23.96 -1.29 -2.93
CA GLY A 465 23.50 -2.11 -4.04
C GLY A 465 22.93 -1.29 -5.17
N LYS A 466 22.81 -1.92 -6.34
CA LYS A 466 22.26 -1.33 -7.54
C LYS A 466 21.18 -2.24 -8.12
N ALA A 467 20.18 -1.64 -8.75
CA ALA A 467 19.13 -2.37 -9.45
C ALA A 467 19.00 -1.93 -10.90
N ASP A 468 18.80 -2.91 -11.76
CA ASP A 468 18.39 -2.73 -13.15
C ASP A 468 17.06 -3.45 -13.36
N TRP A 469 16.14 -2.85 -14.09
CA TRP A 469 14.87 -3.50 -14.42
C TRP A 469 14.32 -3.09 -15.77
N GLY A 470 13.53 -4.00 -16.32
CA GLY A 470 12.66 -3.76 -17.45
C GLY A 470 11.35 -4.53 -17.20
N ILE A 471 10.29 -3.82 -16.82
CA ILE A 471 9.03 -4.41 -16.37
C ILE A 471 7.89 -3.81 -17.17
N ASN A 472 7.04 -4.67 -17.75
CA ASN A 472 5.79 -4.32 -18.37
C ASN A 472 4.63 -4.73 -17.45
N LEU A 473 3.75 -3.80 -17.17
CA LEU A 473 2.56 -3.98 -16.37
C LEU A 473 1.32 -3.80 -17.25
N THR A 474 0.36 -4.68 -17.13
CA THR A 474 -0.93 -4.56 -17.81
C THR A 474 -2.04 -4.79 -16.81
N LYS A 475 -3.03 -3.89 -16.80
CA LYS A 475 -4.21 -4.01 -15.98
C LYS A 475 -5.46 -3.65 -16.75
N THR A 476 -6.46 -4.50 -16.68
CA THR A 476 -7.82 -4.20 -17.15
C THR A 476 -8.56 -3.52 -15.99
N LEU A 477 -9.12 -2.33 -16.25
CA LEU A 477 -9.77 -1.52 -15.23
C LEU A 477 -11.27 -1.87 -15.16
N THR A 478 -11.57 -3.07 -14.71
CA THR A 478 -12.94 -3.54 -14.46
C THR A 478 -13.16 -3.70 -12.97
N ARG A 479 -14.38 -3.38 -12.52
CA ARG A 479 -14.74 -3.50 -11.10
C ARG A 479 -14.61 -4.94 -10.64
N GLY A 480 -13.85 -5.17 -9.57
CA GLY A 480 -13.58 -6.51 -9.01
C GLY A 480 -12.41 -7.26 -9.63
N ASP A 481 -11.76 -6.72 -10.66
CA ASP A 481 -10.49 -7.28 -11.15
C ASP A 481 -9.31 -6.51 -10.57
N GLU A 482 -8.72 -7.04 -9.50
CA GLU A 482 -7.54 -6.47 -8.86
C GLU A 482 -6.21 -6.90 -9.51
N ASN A 483 -6.28 -7.71 -10.56
CA ASN A 483 -5.12 -8.42 -11.07
C ASN A 483 -4.26 -7.56 -11.99
N TRP A 484 -3.03 -7.34 -11.58
CA TRP A 484 -1.96 -6.86 -12.45
C TRP A 484 -1.25 -8.02 -13.12
N SER A 485 -1.09 -7.96 -14.44
CA SER A 485 -0.20 -8.86 -15.16
C SER A 485 1.16 -8.18 -15.32
N MET A 486 2.21 -8.81 -14.79
CA MET A 486 3.57 -8.31 -14.81
C MET A 486 4.44 -9.18 -15.73
N ARG A 487 5.22 -8.58 -16.61
CA ARG A 487 6.20 -9.28 -17.46
C ARG A 487 7.50 -8.50 -17.46
N GLY A 488 8.61 -9.16 -17.23
CA GLY A 488 9.92 -8.53 -17.29
C GLY A 488 10.94 -9.15 -16.37
N GLN A 489 11.98 -8.39 -16.11
CA GLN A 489 13.07 -8.82 -15.23
C GLN A 489 13.49 -7.69 -14.27
N PHE A 490 13.99 -8.11 -13.12
CA PHE A 490 14.58 -7.25 -12.10
C PHE A 490 15.89 -7.85 -11.65
N LEU A 491 16.96 -7.09 -11.72
CA LEU A 491 18.32 -7.51 -11.37
C LEU A 491 18.81 -6.63 -10.21
N VAL A 492 19.27 -7.25 -9.15
CA VAL A 492 19.96 -6.57 -8.04
C VAL A 492 21.39 -7.04 -8.01
N THR A 493 22.32 -6.12 -7.82
CA THR A 493 23.76 -6.41 -7.72
C THR A 493 24.38 -5.75 -6.49
N GLY A 494 25.14 -6.53 -5.72
CA GLY A 494 25.94 -6.06 -4.61
C GLY A 494 25.13 -5.42 -3.48
N ALA A 495 23.88 -5.84 -3.25
CA ALA A 495 23.08 -5.25 -2.18
C ALA A 495 23.55 -5.74 -0.81
N ASN A 496 23.59 -4.81 0.15
CA ASN A 496 23.86 -5.09 1.55
C ASN A 496 22.64 -4.72 2.39
N ILE A 497 22.15 -5.68 3.17
CA ILE A 497 20.96 -5.54 3.99
C ILE A 497 21.34 -5.72 5.46
N GLU A 498 20.96 -4.80 6.30
CA GLU A 498 21.17 -4.80 7.75
C GLU A 498 19.87 -4.93 8.49
N ARG A 499 19.83 -5.69 9.58
CA ARG A 499 18.69 -5.79 10.47
C ARG A 499 18.95 -5.00 11.76
N GLY A 500 18.21 -3.90 11.96
CA GLY A 500 18.31 -3.04 13.14
C GLY A 500 19.76 -2.63 13.43
N ASN A 501 20.21 -2.71 14.68
CA ASN A 501 21.57 -2.39 15.10
C ASN A 501 22.49 -3.64 15.16
N SER A 502 22.07 -4.77 14.65
CA SER A 502 22.78 -6.05 14.80
C SER A 502 23.86 -6.32 13.75
N GLY A 503 24.12 -5.37 12.86
CA GLY A 503 25.08 -5.50 11.77
C GLY A 503 24.50 -6.10 10.48
N ALA A 504 25.31 -6.20 9.44
CA ALA A 504 24.87 -6.67 8.14
C ALA A 504 24.39 -8.11 8.19
N VAL A 505 23.10 -8.30 7.88
CA VAL A 505 22.44 -9.60 7.87
C VAL A 505 22.75 -10.36 6.59
N LEU A 506 22.67 -9.66 5.47
CA LEU A 506 22.99 -10.18 4.14
C LEU A 506 23.96 -9.22 3.45
N SER A 507 25.02 -9.73 2.88
CA SER A 507 25.97 -8.93 2.10
C SER A 507 26.20 -9.50 0.72
N ASN A 508 26.55 -8.63 -0.23
CA ASN A 508 26.75 -8.98 -1.64
C ASN A 508 25.57 -9.78 -2.23
N LEU A 509 24.35 -9.30 -2.01
CA LEU A 509 23.18 -9.92 -2.63
C LEU A 509 23.14 -9.58 -4.11
N ASP A 510 23.32 -10.61 -4.93
CA ASP A 510 23.03 -10.61 -6.35
C ASP A 510 21.76 -11.41 -6.57
N MET A 511 20.81 -10.87 -7.34
CA MET A 511 19.53 -11.52 -7.56
C MET A 511 18.96 -11.15 -8.91
N LYS A 512 18.46 -12.14 -9.64
CA LYS A 512 17.73 -11.93 -10.88
C LYS A 512 16.34 -12.53 -10.75
N VAL A 513 15.32 -11.70 -10.98
CA VAL A 513 13.92 -12.10 -10.92
C VAL A 513 13.28 -11.91 -12.28
N PHE A 514 12.54 -12.91 -12.74
CA PHE A 514 11.71 -12.85 -13.93
C PHE A 514 10.24 -12.91 -13.54
N PHE A 515 9.45 -12.06 -14.16
CA PHE A 515 8.01 -11.99 -13.97
C PHE A 515 7.29 -12.42 -15.24
N LEU A 516 6.26 -13.26 -15.11
CA LEU A 516 5.39 -13.68 -16.21
C LEU A 516 3.94 -13.81 -15.70
N GLY A 517 3.14 -12.79 -15.93
CA GLY A 517 1.79 -12.69 -15.37
C GLY A 517 1.84 -12.56 -13.87
N LYS A 518 1.32 -13.56 -13.15
CA LYS A 518 1.39 -13.65 -11.70
C LYS A 518 2.58 -14.48 -11.20
N GLN A 519 3.32 -15.09 -12.12
CA GLN A 519 4.49 -15.93 -11.78
C GLN A 519 5.74 -15.09 -11.58
N ALA A 520 6.57 -15.49 -10.62
CA ALA A 520 7.91 -14.96 -10.46
C ALA A 520 8.93 -16.08 -10.30
N ARG A 521 10.04 -15.97 -11.00
CA ARG A 521 11.18 -16.91 -10.90
C ARG A 521 12.41 -16.15 -10.48
N PHE A 522 13.00 -16.56 -9.38
CA PHE A 522 14.22 -16.02 -8.80
C PHE A 522 15.38 -16.90 -9.23
N ASP A 523 16.18 -16.42 -10.15
CA ASP A 523 17.35 -17.11 -10.65
C ASP A 523 18.63 -16.44 -10.12
N GLN A 524 19.69 -17.24 -9.93
CA GLN A 524 21.03 -16.74 -9.57
C GLN A 524 21.01 -15.84 -8.32
N VAL A 525 20.15 -16.14 -7.36
CA VAL A 525 20.20 -15.44 -6.08
C VAL A 525 21.43 -15.92 -5.31
N ARG A 526 22.38 -15.04 -5.08
CA ARG A 526 23.60 -15.32 -4.36
C ARG A 526 23.82 -14.23 -3.31
N PHE A 527 24.10 -14.64 -2.10
CA PHE A 527 24.36 -13.71 -1.01
C PHE A 527 25.31 -14.33 0.00
N ARG A 528 25.80 -13.49 0.89
CA ARG A 528 26.64 -13.90 2.01
C ARG A 528 25.95 -13.61 3.33
N ILE A 529 25.95 -14.57 4.24
CA ILE A 529 25.59 -14.42 5.64
C ILE A 529 26.83 -14.65 6.46
N GLY A 530 27.39 -13.63 7.12
CA GLY A 530 28.66 -13.72 7.76
C GLY A 530 29.77 -14.22 6.81
N ARG A 531 30.33 -15.41 7.07
CA ARG A 531 31.31 -16.07 6.20
C ARG A 531 30.71 -17.04 5.19
N SER A 532 29.44 -17.35 5.34
CA SER A 532 28.73 -18.33 4.53
C SER A 532 28.22 -17.72 3.22
N ILE A 533 28.50 -18.37 2.08
CA ILE A 533 27.99 -17.99 0.77
C ILE A 533 26.82 -18.92 0.44
N VAL A 534 25.68 -18.37 0.17
CA VAL A 534 24.44 -19.07 -0.13
C VAL A 534 24.02 -18.79 -1.57
N SER A 535 23.69 -19.83 -2.30
CA SER A 535 23.03 -19.76 -3.60
C SER A 535 21.60 -20.27 -3.47
N LEU A 536 20.66 -19.52 -4.02
CA LEU A 536 19.24 -19.80 -3.93
C LEU A 536 18.59 -19.68 -5.31
N GLN A 537 17.66 -20.56 -5.59
CA GLN A 537 16.70 -20.45 -6.68
C GLN A 537 15.30 -20.58 -6.09
N ALA A 538 14.34 -19.78 -6.58
CA ALA A 538 12.97 -19.85 -6.10
C ALA A 538 11.99 -19.58 -7.23
N ALA A 539 10.78 -20.12 -7.11
CA ALA A 539 9.69 -19.91 -8.05
C ALA A 539 8.37 -19.73 -7.30
N ALA A 540 7.66 -18.66 -7.64
CA ALA A 540 6.32 -18.40 -7.18
C ALA A 540 5.35 -18.53 -8.37
N GLU A 541 4.38 -19.43 -8.28
CA GLU A 541 3.35 -19.56 -9.32
C GLU A 541 2.37 -18.38 -9.29
N ASN A 542 2.15 -17.83 -8.12
CA ASN A 542 1.34 -16.65 -7.92
C ASN A 542 1.91 -15.78 -6.80
N ILE A 543 2.47 -14.63 -7.17
CA ILE A 543 3.07 -13.66 -6.22
C ILE A 543 2.05 -13.10 -5.23
N GLU A 544 0.75 -13.09 -5.57
CA GLU A 544 -0.30 -12.61 -4.68
C GLU A 544 -0.55 -13.57 -3.52
N GLN A 545 -0.31 -14.88 -3.72
CA GLN A 545 -0.41 -15.88 -2.66
C GLN A 545 0.77 -15.85 -1.69
N ARG A 546 1.82 -15.04 -2.00
CA ARG A 546 3.03 -14.92 -1.18
C ARG A 546 3.70 -16.25 -0.86
N ARG A 547 3.62 -17.19 -1.80
CA ARG A 547 4.11 -18.55 -1.69
C ARG A 547 5.11 -18.82 -2.81
N ALA A 548 6.24 -19.42 -2.46
CA ALA A 548 7.29 -19.76 -3.41
C ALA A 548 7.96 -21.07 -3.02
N THR A 549 8.25 -21.90 -3.99
CA THR A 549 9.17 -23.02 -3.81
C THR A 549 10.58 -22.55 -3.94
N PHE A 550 11.52 -23.17 -3.23
CA PHE A 550 12.92 -22.82 -3.29
C PHE A 550 13.86 -24.03 -3.27
N THR A 551 15.03 -23.85 -3.83
CA THR A 551 16.20 -24.69 -3.64
C THR A 551 17.36 -23.80 -3.22
N LEU A 552 18.10 -24.25 -2.20
CA LEU A 552 19.22 -23.53 -1.62
C LEU A 552 20.43 -24.46 -1.58
N SER A 553 21.59 -23.93 -1.91
CA SER A 553 22.85 -24.64 -1.77
C SER A 553 23.92 -23.75 -1.16
N SER A 554 24.83 -24.34 -0.36
CA SER A 554 25.97 -23.65 0.21
C SER A 554 27.10 -24.62 0.48
N ALA A 555 28.31 -24.20 0.23
CA ALA A 555 29.48 -24.99 0.58
C ALA A 555 29.63 -25.10 2.12
N ARG A 556 29.22 -24.06 2.83
CA ARG A 556 29.28 -24.00 4.31
C ARG A 556 28.28 -22.99 4.84
N ILE A 557 27.53 -23.37 5.89
CA ILE A 557 26.65 -22.49 6.65
C ILE A 557 26.97 -22.61 8.14
N ASN A 558 27.17 -21.46 8.78
CA ASN A 558 27.25 -21.38 10.24
C ASN A 558 25.88 -20.86 10.75
N LEU A 559 25.15 -21.67 11.47
CA LEU A 559 23.79 -21.31 11.95
C LEU A 559 23.81 -20.14 12.94
N ALA A 560 24.89 -19.95 13.68
CA ALA A 560 25.04 -18.79 14.58
C ALA A 560 25.13 -17.45 13.82
N GLU A 561 25.44 -17.47 12.53
CA GLU A 561 25.44 -16.27 11.66
C GLU A 561 24.07 -16.02 11.03
N VAL A 562 23.13 -16.95 11.13
CA VAL A 562 21.76 -16.80 10.59
C VAL A 562 20.92 -15.99 11.58
N PRO A 563 20.34 -14.87 11.17
CA PRO A 563 19.71 -13.90 12.09
C PRO A 563 18.59 -14.44 12.98
N LEU A 564 17.87 -15.43 12.49
CA LEU A 564 16.80 -16.11 13.25
C LEU A 564 17.31 -17.16 14.23
N LEU A 565 18.62 -17.51 14.13
CA LEU A 565 19.24 -18.61 14.84
C LEU A 565 20.50 -18.15 15.62
N THR A 566 20.71 -16.87 15.80
CA THR A 566 21.92 -16.29 16.45
C THR A 566 22.16 -16.75 17.88
N ALA A 567 21.12 -17.20 18.57
CA ALA A 567 21.24 -17.77 19.92
C ALA A 567 21.57 -19.27 19.93
N SER A 568 21.68 -19.92 18.76
CA SER A 568 22.07 -21.32 18.70
C SER A 568 23.55 -21.50 19.01
N PRO A 569 23.97 -22.68 19.53
CA PRO A 569 25.38 -23.01 19.58
C PRO A 569 26.00 -22.94 18.18
N PRO A 570 27.32 -22.76 18.05
CA PRO A 570 27.97 -22.65 16.75
C PRO A 570 27.85 -23.97 15.99
N ILE A 571 26.74 -24.14 15.28
CA ILE A 571 26.49 -25.29 14.41
C ILE A 571 26.97 -24.93 13.02
N GLN A 572 27.95 -25.70 12.54
CA GLN A 572 28.48 -25.58 11.20
C GLN A 572 28.01 -26.74 10.34
N LEU A 573 27.43 -26.40 9.19
CA LEU A 573 27.01 -27.38 8.19
C LEU A 573 27.87 -27.21 6.93
N ASP A 574 28.42 -28.28 6.41
CA ASP A 574 29.21 -28.30 5.19
C ASP A 574 28.48 -29.02 4.07
N GLN A 575 28.58 -28.51 2.84
CA GLN A 575 27.88 -29.00 1.64
C GLN A 575 26.37 -29.14 1.87
N VAL A 576 25.75 -28.00 2.09
CA VAL A 576 24.32 -27.91 2.41
C VAL A 576 23.50 -27.78 1.15
N ASP A 577 22.48 -28.61 1.04
CA ASP A 577 21.39 -28.51 0.09
C ASP A 577 20.07 -28.49 0.85
N ALA A 578 19.23 -27.51 0.55
CA ALA A 578 17.88 -27.43 1.10
C ALA A 578 16.87 -27.15 0.00
N GLN A 579 15.69 -27.70 0.16
CA GLN A 579 14.57 -27.42 -0.75
C GLN A 579 13.28 -27.37 0.05
N GLY A 580 12.33 -26.60 -0.43
CA GLY A 580 11.09 -26.47 0.29
C GLY A 580 10.19 -25.39 -0.26
N GLU A 581 9.36 -24.90 0.63
CA GLU A 581 8.40 -23.88 0.35
C GLU A 581 8.49 -22.75 1.38
N PHE A 582 8.43 -21.54 0.89
CA PHE A 582 8.35 -20.30 1.65
C PHE A 582 6.95 -19.71 1.48
N GLN A 583 6.30 -19.34 2.56
CA GLN A 583 5.03 -18.62 2.56
C GLN A 583 5.11 -17.42 3.52
N LEU A 584 4.83 -16.22 3.05
CA LEU A 584 4.73 -15.05 3.90
C LEU A 584 3.30 -14.93 4.44
N GLN A 585 3.11 -15.24 5.71
CA GLN A 585 1.84 -15.11 6.45
C GLN A 585 1.75 -13.74 7.14
N ASN A 586 0.61 -13.43 7.76
CA ASN A 586 0.41 -12.14 8.44
C ASN A 586 1.28 -11.97 9.69
N ASP A 587 1.60 -13.06 10.35
CA ASP A 587 2.45 -13.17 11.55
C ASP A 587 3.94 -13.38 11.22
N GLY A 588 4.28 -13.52 9.94
CA GLY A 588 5.66 -13.65 9.48
C GLY A 588 5.90 -14.79 8.50
N PRO A 589 7.16 -15.12 8.20
CA PRO A 589 7.51 -16.17 7.26
C PRO A 589 7.27 -17.57 7.83
N LEU A 590 6.67 -18.45 7.03
CA LEU A 590 6.62 -19.88 7.22
C LEU A 590 7.53 -20.54 6.15
N VAL A 591 8.52 -21.32 6.59
CA VAL A 591 9.38 -22.09 5.71
C VAL A 591 9.19 -23.57 6.04
N THR A 592 8.85 -24.38 5.05
CA THR A 592 8.74 -25.81 5.18
C THR A 592 9.61 -26.49 4.13
N GLY A 593 10.33 -27.55 4.49
CA GLY A 593 11.17 -28.20 3.52
C GLY A 593 12.08 -29.27 4.11
N SER A 594 13.06 -29.66 3.33
CA SER A 594 14.09 -30.61 3.75
C SER A 594 15.47 -29.99 3.59
N ILE A 595 16.39 -30.37 4.48
CA ILE A 595 17.79 -30.00 4.47
C ILE A 595 18.67 -31.24 4.45
N ARG A 596 19.79 -31.16 3.71
CA ARG A 596 20.84 -32.16 3.71
C ARG A 596 22.18 -31.45 3.91
N ALA A 597 23.07 -32.08 4.68
CA ALA A 597 24.43 -31.61 4.82
C ALA A 597 25.38 -32.82 4.84
N ALA A 598 26.43 -32.77 4.08
CA ALA A 598 27.42 -33.88 4.07
C ALA A 598 28.11 -34.02 5.41
N ARG A 599 28.35 -32.91 6.12
CA ARG A 599 28.83 -32.88 7.49
C ARG A 599 28.14 -31.83 8.30
N ALA A 600 27.97 -32.11 9.58
CA ALA A 600 27.45 -31.12 10.52
C ALA A 600 28.26 -31.21 11.84
N ASP A 601 28.81 -30.07 12.26
CA ASP A 601 29.40 -29.91 13.59
C ASP A 601 28.29 -29.43 14.54
N LEU A 602 27.60 -30.39 15.17
CA LEU A 602 26.58 -30.15 16.17
C LEU A 602 27.21 -30.19 17.57
N TYR A 603 28.08 -29.21 17.86
CA TYR A 603 28.90 -29.23 19.07
C TYR A 603 28.22 -29.88 20.28
N PRO A 604 28.84 -30.89 20.92
CA PRO A 604 30.18 -31.42 20.68
C PRO A 604 30.24 -32.56 19.67
N PHE A 605 29.13 -32.86 18.96
CA PHE A 605 29.04 -33.99 18.03
C PHE A 605 29.45 -33.58 16.61
N ARG A 606 30.11 -34.50 15.93
CA ARG A 606 30.33 -34.46 14.49
C ARG A 606 29.51 -35.55 13.85
N VAL A 607 28.66 -35.17 12.91
CA VAL A 607 27.82 -36.11 12.18
C VAL A 607 28.07 -35.96 10.68
N GLN A 608 27.76 -37.02 9.94
CA GLN A 608 27.84 -37.08 8.49
C GLN A 608 26.47 -37.43 7.92
N ASP A 609 26.26 -37.13 6.66
CA ASP A 609 25.00 -37.40 5.93
C ASP A 609 23.73 -36.95 6.69
N LEU A 610 23.78 -35.75 7.26
CA LEU A 610 22.66 -35.18 7.95
C LEU A 610 21.51 -34.90 6.97
N ARG A 611 20.30 -35.34 7.31
CA ARG A 611 19.05 -35.08 6.61
C ARG A 611 17.98 -34.76 7.63
N SER A 612 17.12 -33.80 7.32
CA SER A 612 16.00 -33.46 8.18
C SER A 612 14.90 -32.75 7.39
N ASP A 613 13.66 -32.98 7.76
CA ASP A 613 12.54 -32.13 7.42
C ASP A 613 12.50 -30.96 8.40
N ILE A 614 12.32 -29.75 7.90
CA ILE A 614 12.36 -28.52 8.71
C ILE A 614 11.07 -27.72 8.55
N VAL A 615 10.66 -27.08 9.63
CA VAL A 615 9.60 -26.06 9.65
C VAL A 615 10.13 -24.88 10.46
N LEU A 616 10.23 -23.73 9.81
CA LEU A 616 10.65 -22.47 10.45
C LEU A 616 9.49 -21.48 10.44
N THR A 617 9.16 -21.00 11.61
CA THR A 617 8.20 -19.91 11.83
C THR A 617 8.87 -18.80 12.64
N PRO A 618 8.27 -17.61 12.77
CA PRO A 618 8.79 -16.57 13.67
C PRO A 618 8.89 -17.03 15.13
N ALA A 619 8.04 -17.97 15.53
CA ALA A 619 7.95 -18.45 16.90
C ALA A 619 8.84 -19.67 17.20
N ALA A 620 9.13 -20.52 16.21
CA ALA A 620 9.86 -21.75 16.45
C ALA A 620 10.53 -22.33 15.19
N PHE A 621 11.62 -23.03 15.41
CA PHE A 621 12.26 -23.90 14.44
C PHE A 621 11.97 -25.36 14.84
N SER A 622 11.32 -26.12 13.97
CA SER A 622 11.03 -27.55 14.18
C SER A 622 11.80 -28.39 13.17
N PHE A 623 12.27 -29.54 13.62
CA PHE A 623 12.89 -30.53 12.76
C PHE A 623 12.24 -31.90 13.00
N LYS A 624 12.02 -32.60 11.89
CA LYS A 624 11.45 -33.99 11.92
C LYS A 624 12.33 -34.90 11.08
N ASN A 625 12.26 -36.18 11.38
CA ASN A 625 12.99 -37.19 10.62
C ASN A 625 14.49 -36.88 10.48
N LEU A 626 15.06 -36.13 11.43
CA LEU A 626 16.48 -35.87 11.37
C LEU A 626 17.23 -37.19 11.49
N SER A 627 18.06 -37.47 10.51
CA SER A 627 18.91 -38.64 10.46
C SER A 627 20.32 -38.26 10.10
N ALA A 628 21.30 -38.91 10.74
CA ALA A 628 22.70 -38.68 10.47
C ALA A 628 23.54 -39.91 10.84
N GLN A 629 24.76 -40.00 10.32
CA GLN A 629 25.76 -40.97 10.76
C GLN A 629 26.65 -40.32 11.79
N MET A 630 26.89 -41.00 12.90
CA MET A 630 27.72 -40.54 13.98
C MET A 630 28.50 -41.74 14.58
N ALA A 631 29.79 -41.62 14.76
CA ALA A 631 30.65 -42.66 15.40
C ALA A 631 30.34 -44.07 14.88
N ASN A 632 30.29 -44.26 13.56
CA ASN A 632 30.00 -45.50 12.82
C ASN A 632 28.58 -46.08 13.06
N GLY A 633 27.72 -45.41 13.75
CA GLY A 633 26.31 -45.75 13.97
C GLY A 633 25.34 -44.70 13.42
N THR A 634 24.08 -44.83 13.77
CA THR A 634 23.03 -43.93 13.30
C THR A 634 22.47 -43.04 14.42
N PHE A 635 22.17 -41.82 14.10
CA PHE A 635 21.53 -40.84 14.95
C PHE A 635 20.21 -40.40 14.30
N HIS A 636 19.13 -40.39 15.03
CA HIS A 636 17.82 -39.89 14.63
C HIS A 636 17.33 -38.92 15.68
N SER A 637 16.67 -37.82 15.26
CA SER A 637 16.11 -36.86 16.18
C SER A 637 14.91 -36.16 15.59
N GLU A 638 14.01 -35.72 16.44
CA GLU A 638 12.87 -34.86 16.10
C GLU A 638 12.54 -33.94 17.26
N GLY A 639 12.06 -32.75 16.96
CA GLY A 639 11.72 -31.79 17.99
C GLY A 639 11.56 -30.37 17.50
N TYR A 640 11.53 -29.45 18.42
CA TYR A 640 11.49 -28.03 18.14
C TYR A 640 12.35 -27.23 19.10
N TRP A 641 12.72 -26.06 18.64
CA TRP A 641 13.40 -25.03 19.40
C TRP A 641 12.72 -23.68 19.14
N ALA A 642 12.24 -23.01 20.18
CA ALA A 642 11.72 -21.67 20.13
C ALA A 642 12.84 -20.70 20.51
N PRO A 643 13.34 -19.86 19.58
CA PRO A 643 14.44 -18.92 19.86
C PRO A 643 14.00 -17.76 20.75
N PRO A 644 14.96 -17.03 21.36
CA PRO A 644 14.67 -15.89 22.22
C PRO A 644 14.11 -14.72 21.41
N GLY A 645 12.84 -14.56 21.43
CA GLY A 645 12.05 -13.42 20.94
C GLY A 645 10.80 -13.27 21.78
N GLY A 646 10.54 -14.30 22.60
CA GLY A 646 9.54 -14.31 23.64
C GLY A 646 10.20 -14.37 25.05
N ARG A 647 9.39 -14.31 26.10
CA ARG A 647 9.86 -14.36 27.50
C ARG A 647 10.54 -15.66 27.91
N LEU A 648 10.43 -16.71 27.09
CA LEU A 648 10.98 -18.05 27.35
C LEU A 648 11.50 -18.68 26.06
N GLN A 649 12.73 -19.21 26.10
CA GLN A 649 13.20 -20.17 25.11
C GLN A 649 12.73 -21.56 25.52
N GLU A 650 12.10 -22.26 24.59
CA GLU A 650 11.72 -23.65 24.80
C GLU A 650 12.47 -24.55 23.84
N LEU A 651 12.95 -25.66 24.38
CA LEU A 651 13.60 -26.73 23.65
C LEU A 651 12.92 -28.05 24.03
N ASP A 652 12.44 -28.78 23.04
CA ASP A 652 11.93 -30.13 23.24
C ASP A 652 12.28 -31.00 22.03
N PHE A 653 13.12 -31.99 22.25
CA PHE A 653 13.47 -32.93 21.20
C PHE A 653 13.73 -34.33 21.74
N THR A 654 13.43 -35.31 20.92
CA THR A 654 13.72 -36.73 21.18
C THR A 654 14.80 -37.18 20.23
N SER A 655 15.82 -37.84 20.77
CA SER A 655 16.92 -38.41 20.00
C SER A 655 17.01 -39.89 20.19
N LYS A 656 17.28 -40.63 19.14
CA LYS A 656 17.53 -42.07 19.13
C LYS A 656 18.86 -42.36 18.48
N VAL A 657 19.67 -43.18 19.13
CA VAL A 657 20.97 -43.59 18.61
C VAL A 657 21.00 -45.10 18.49
N ALA A 658 21.65 -45.63 17.47
CA ALA A 658 21.84 -47.06 17.29
C ALA A 658 23.25 -47.42 16.89
N ALA A 659 23.82 -48.34 17.63
CA ALA A 659 25.14 -48.93 17.37
C ALA A 659 26.33 -47.91 17.24
N LEU A 660 26.31 -46.85 18.05
CA LEU A 660 27.43 -45.90 18.06
C LEU A 660 28.69 -46.56 18.67
N ASP A 661 29.82 -46.46 17.99
CA ASP A 661 31.12 -46.91 18.54
C ASP A 661 31.54 -45.96 19.69
N LEU A 662 31.51 -46.48 20.91
CA LEU A 662 31.88 -45.70 22.07
C LEU A 662 33.32 -45.20 22.08
N ARG A 663 34.25 -45.88 21.37
CA ARG A 663 35.63 -45.41 21.25
C ARG A 663 35.72 -44.10 20.46
N GLU A 664 35.01 -44.06 19.33
CA GLU A 664 34.94 -42.86 18.50
C GLU A 664 34.15 -41.73 19.17
N LEU A 665 33.05 -42.09 19.80
CA LEU A 665 32.27 -41.15 20.59
C LEU A 665 33.13 -40.57 21.74
N ALA A 666 33.84 -41.43 22.50
CA ALA A 666 34.73 -41.00 23.56
C ALA A 666 35.90 -40.16 23.05
N ALA A 667 36.43 -40.43 21.86
CA ALA A 667 37.49 -39.63 21.26
C ALA A 667 37.02 -38.19 20.95
N GLN A 668 35.77 -38.02 20.57
CA GLN A 668 35.19 -36.69 20.33
C GLN A 668 34.95 -35.94 21.65
N PHE A 669 34.44 -36.59 22.68
CA PHE A 669 34.05 -35.95 23.93
C PHE A 669 35.18 -35.92 24.97
N PHE A 670 36.02 -36.94 24.97
CA PHE A 670 36.88 -37.28 26.04
C PHE A 670 38.22 -37.76 25.53
N PRO A 671 38.98 -36.94 24.80
CA PRO A 671 40.25 -37.39 24.20
C PRO A 671 41.23 -38.03 25.17
N ALA A 672 41.24 -37.59 26.43
CA ALA A 672 42.11 -38.14 27.48
C ALA A 672 41.69 -39.56 27.93
N THR A 673 40.50 -40.03 27.62
CA THR A 673 39.94 -41.32 27.99
C THR A 673 39.43 -42.17 26.81
N SER A 674 39.71 -41.71 25.59
CA SER A 674 39.15 -42.27 24.34
C SER A 674 39.45 -43.75 24.15
N GLY A 675 40.53 -44.28 24.73
CA GLY A 675 40.88 -45.71 24.64
C GLY A 675 40.25 -46.59 25.70
N ARG A 676 39.58 -46.02 26.73
CA ARG A 676 39.16 -46.81 27.90
C ARG A 676 37.78 -47.41 27.81
N LEU A 677 36.89 -46.88 27.02
CA LEU A 677 35.54 -47.40 26.85
C LEU A 677 35.34 -47.85 25.42
N ALA A 678 34.92 -49.09 25.25
CA ALA A 678 34.59 -49.68 23.96
C ALA A 678 33.22 -50.35 24.05
N GLY A 679 32.53 -50.48 22.88
CA GLY A 679 31.22 -51.13 22.80
C GLY A 679 30.29 -50.35 21.84
N LEU A 680 29.16 -50.91 21.55
CA LEU A 680 28.13 -50.33 20.70
C LEU A 680 27.01 -49.75 21.56
N LEU A 681 26.89 -48.42 21.54
CA LEU A 681 25.84 -47.67 22.26
C LEU A 681 24.60 -47.57 21.42
N SER A 682 23.47 -47.94 21.99
CA SER A 682 22.12 -47.68 21.46
C SER A 682 21.24 -47.14 22.58
N GLY A 683 20.29 -46.26 22.22
CA GLY A 683 19.39 -45.65 23.21
C GLY A 683 18.50 -44.58 22.61
N GLN A 684 17.62 -44.10 23.45
CA GLN A 684 16.77 -42.95 23.13
C GLN A 684 16.62 -42.05 24.34
N ALA A 685 16.53 -40.74 24.08
CA ALA A 685 16.33 -39.79 25.15
C ALA A 685 15.52 -38.61 24.67
N ARG A 686 14.65 -38.09 25.54
CA ARG A 686 13.93 -36.81 25.37
C ARG A 686 14.66 -35.74 26.17
N PHE A 687 14.86 -34.62 25.54
CA PHE A 687 15.54 -33.45 26.10
C PHE A 687 14.53 -32.29 26.12
N THR A 688 14.32 -31.71 27.29
CA THR A 688 13.44 -30.54 27.47
C THR A 688 14.18 -29.47 28.26
N ALA A 689 13.99 -28.22 27.85
CA ALA A 689 14.48 -27.10 28.61
C ALA A 689 13.56 -25.87 28.41
N ALA A 690 13.24 -25.19 29.49
CA ALA A 690 12.57 -23.87 29.47
C ALA A 690 13.55 -22.85 30.06
N LEU A 691 14.01 -21.93 29.19
CA LEU A 691 15.11 -21.01 29.50
C LEU A 691 14.55 -19.58 29.58
N PRO A 692 14.50 -18.95 30.75
CA PRO A 692 14.35 -17.51 30.87
C PRO A 692 15.52 -16.78 30.18
N GLU A 693 15.31 -15.55 29.80
CA GLU A 693 16.34 -14.72 29.17
C GLU A 693 17.63 -14.70 30.01
N GLY A 694 18.75 -15.02 29.36
CA GLY A 694 20.07 -15.09 30.02
C GLY A 694 20.38 -16.38 30.81
N ALA A 695 19.46 -17.35 30.87
CA ALA A 695 19.72 -18.62 31.56
C ALA A 695 20.57 -19.58 30.68
N SER A 696 21.45 -20.34 31.34
CA SER A 696 22.21 -21.38 30.64
C SER A 696 21.40 -22.66 30.48
N ILE A 697 21.44 -23.25 29.29
CA ILE A 697 20.82 -24.56 29.02
C ILE A 697 21.23 -25.63 30.03
N LYS A 698 22.49 -25.63 30.50
CA LYS A 698 23.01 -26.57 31.46
C LYS A 698 22.30 -26.56 32.80
N ASP A 699 21.67 -25.41 33.15
CA ASP A 699 21.05 -25.24 34.46
C ASP A 699 19.58 -25.69 34.47
N ARG A 700 18.97 -25.84 33.28
CA ARG A 700 17.56 -26.13 33.10
C ARG A 700 17.24 -27.32 32.22
N LEU A 701 18.28 -28.00 31.73
CA LEU A 701 18.13 -29.21 30.90
C LEU A 701 17.52 -30.35 31.74
N GLU A 702 16.38 -30.83 31.33
CA GLU A 702 15.77 -32.03 31.81
C GLU A 702 15.82 -33.08 30.71
N THR A 703 16.18 -34.30 31.08
CA THR A 703 16.33 -35.39 30.12
C THR A 703 15.86 -36.70 30.74
N SER A 704 15.14 -37.46 29.97
CA SER A 704 14.79 -38.82 30.34
C SER A 704 15.06 -39.75 29.16
N GLY A 705 15.61 -40.90 29.43
CA GLY A 705 15.96 -41.83 28.35
C GLY A 705 16.37 -43.20 28.81
N GLU A 706 16.66 -44.00 27.82
CA GLU A 706 17.25 -45.35 28.00
C GLU A 706 18.55 -45.45 27.19
N ALA A 707 19.47 -46.19 27.71
CA ALA A 707 20.74 -46.48 27.07
C ALA A 707 21.13 -47.94 27.24
N SER A 708 21.66 -48.48 26.18
CA SER A 708 22.24 -49.85 26.20
C SER A 708 23.57 -49.85 25.47
N VAL A 709 24.54 -50.53 26.08
CA VAL A 709 25.84 -50.78 25.45
C VAL A 709 25.99 -52.28 25.27
N GLN A 710 26.30 -52.71 24.06
CA GLN A 710 26.55 -54.11 23.76
C GLN A 710 28.04 -54.33 23.46
N GLN A 711 28.57 -55.55 23.78
CA GLN A 711 29.93 -55.94 23.54
C GLN A 711 30.95 -54.93 24.09
N GLY A 712 30.69 -54.49 25.31
CA GLY A 712 31.45 -53.42 25.92
C GLY A 712 32.70 -53.90 26.64
N THR A 713 33.65 -52.97 26.77
CA THR A 713 34.86 -53.21 27.57
C THR A 713 35.30 -51.92 28.24
N ILE A 714 35.49 -51.94 29.56
CA ILE A 714 36.16 -50.87 30.29
C ILE A 714 37.61 -51.25 30.42
N ARG A 715 38.50 -50.58 29.66
CA ARG A 715 39.94 -50.88 29.68
C ARG A 715 40.66 -50.24 30.87
N ASP A 716 41.73 -50.89 31.35
CA ASP A 716 42.53 -50.39 32.47
C ASP A 716 41.75 -50.19 33.78
N PHE A 717 40.57 -50.83 33.90
CA PHE A 717 39.73 -50.78 35.07
C PHE A 717 39.07 -52.12 35.34
N ASN A 718 39.38 -52.73 36.45
CA ASN A 718 38.75 -53.97 36.89
C ASN A 718 37.69 -53.69 37.97
N LEU A 719 36.45 -53.75 37.55
CA LEU A 719 35.28 -53.48 38.41
C LEU A 719 35.25 -54.38 39.62
N ILE A 720 35.49 -55.63 39.43
CA ILE A 720 35.44 -56.68 40.53
C ILE A 720 36.53 -56.39 41.58
N THR A 721 37.78 -56.04 41.14
CA THR A 721 38.84 -55.68 42.06
C THR A 721 38.50 -54.46 42.88
N HIS A 722 37.87 -53.40 42.23
CA HIS A 722 37.46 -52.22 42.95
C HIS A 722 36.33 -52.42 43.92
N LEU A 723 35.33 -53.19 43.54
CA LEU A 723 34.19 -53.52 44.42
C LEU A 723 34.57 -54.46 45.56
N LEU A 724 35.22 -55.55 45.28
CA LEU A 724 35.47 -56.60 46.30
C LEU A 724 36.71 -56.34 47.13
N LEU A 725 37.84 -55.98 46.51
CA LEU A 725 39.10 -55.85 47.28
C LEU A 725 39.22 -54.48 47.98
N ARG A 726 38.82 -53.39 47.26
CA ARG A 726 38.92 -52.07 47.89
C ARG A 726 37.69 -51.67 48.69
N GLY A 727 36.51 -52.20 48.33
CA GLY A 727 35.28 -51.94 49.03
C GLY A 727 35.12 -52.71 50.31
N SER A 728 35.71 -53.87 50.50
CA SER A 728 35.70 -54.71 51.74
C SER A 728 36.60 -54.19 52.81
N GLY A 729 37.61 -53.38 52.51
CA GLY A 729 38.64 -52.94 53.47
C GLY A 729 39.52 -54.11 53.97
N ALA A 730 39.31 -55.32 53.47
CA ALA A 730 39.97 -56.54 53.91
C ALA A 730 41.17 -56.88 53.02
N ASN A 731 42.27 -57.28 53.63
CA ASN A 731 43.41 -57.86 52.90
C ASN A 731 43.06 -59.29 52.52
N ILE A 732 42.38 -59.51 51.44
CA ILE A 732 42.05 -60.84 50.94
C ILE A 732 43.23 -61.43 50.27
N SER A 733 43.76 -62.57 50.83
CA SER A 733 44.80 -63.30 50.17
C SER A 733 44.31 -63.95 48.89
N ARG A 734 44.97 -63.74 47.76
CA ARG A 734 44.66 -64.31 46.46
C ARG A 734 44.54 -65.84 46.49
N SER A 735 45.35 -66.50 47.28
CA SER A 735 45.36 -67.98 47.44
C SER A 735 44.06 -68.52 48.09
N ARG A 736 43.21 -67.61 48.60
CA ARG A 736 41.93 -67.98 49.22
C ARG A 736 40.73 -67.71 48.38
N LEU A 737 40.90 -67.26 47.14
CA LEU A 737 39.79 -66.98 46.28
C LEU A 737 39.53 -68.18 45.38
N PRO A 738 38.20 -68.43 45.03
CA PRO A 738 37.90 -69.44 44.00
C PRO A 738 38.59 -69.13 42.67
N PRO A 739 38.96 -70.13 41.89
CA PRO A 739 39.70 -69.95 40.67
C PRO A 739 39.02 -68.98 39.66
N SER A 740 37.75 -69.04 39.53
CA SER A 740 36.96 -68.13 38.62
C SER A 740 37.06 -66.71 39.12
N LEU A 741 36.97 -66.40 40.40
CA LEU A 741 37.09 -65.08 40.95
C LEU A 741 38.54 -64.56 40.90
N ALA A 742 39.51 -65.37 41.18
CA ALA A 742 40.90 -65.03 41.03
C ALA A 742 41.23 -64.64 39.58
N ALA A 743 40.70 -65.38 38.62
CA ALA A 743 40.78 -65.03 37.17
C ALA A 743 40.11 -63.66 36.81
N LEU A 744 38.99 -63.38 37.47
CA LEU A 744 38.32 -62.07 37.30
C LEU A 744 39.14 -60.90 37.88
N ILE A 745 39.74 -61.10 39.03
CA ILE A 745 40.54 -60.05 39.69
C ILE A 745 41.86 -59.81 38.94
N ASP A 746 42.42 -60.82 38.28
CA ASP A 746 43.62 -60.69 37.47
C ASP A 746 43.43 -60.00 36.12
N ARG A 747 42.22 -59.93 35.69
CA ARG A 747 41.90 -59.16 34.47
C ARG A 747 42.30 -57.69 34.63
N ARG A 748 42.93 -57.12 33.60
CA ARG A 748 43.20 -55.67 33.58
C ARG A 748 41.98 -54.85 33.25
N ASP A 749 41.07 -55.46 32.42
CA ASP A 749 39.87 -54.80 31.85
C ASP A 749 38.61 -55.45 32.38
N THR A 750 37.50 -54.74 32.26
CA THR A 750 36.15 -55.23 32.54
C THR A 750 35.36 -55.40 31.23
N PRO A 751 35.39 -56.60 30.60
CA PRO A 751 34.51 -56.89 29.50
C PRO A 751 33.07 -57.16 30.02
N PHE A 752 32.07 -56.72 29.25
CA PHE A 752 30.65 -56.97 29.52
C PHE A 752 29.87 -57.21 28.22
N ASP A 753 28.88 -58.13 28.28
CA ASP A 753 28.04 -58.43 27.14
C ASP A 753 27.03 -57.33 26.89
N SER A 754 26.46 -56.79 27.95
CA SER A 754 25.51 -55.66 27.86
C SER A 754 25.51 -54.79 29.11
N LEU A 755 25.32 -53.53 28.92
CA LEU A 755 24.97 -52.56 29.94
C LEU A 755 23.59 -51.94 29.51
N LYS A 756 22.62 -51.93 30.39
CA LYS A 756 21.30 -51.32 30.15
C LYS A 756 20.92 -50.42 31.30
N THR A 757 20.32 -49.29 31.01
CA THR A 757 19.89 -48.33 32.02
C THR A 757 18.84 -47.38 31.47
N ASN A 758 17.89 -46.98 32.29
CA ASN A 758 17.10 -45.79 32.09
C ASN A 758 17.73 -44.66 32.91
N PHE A 759 17.67 -43.46 32.42
CA PHE A 759 18.25 -42.34 33.14
C PHE A 759 17.34 -41.13 33.06
N THR A 760 17.45 -40.30 34.10
CA THR A 760 16.90 -38.95 34.10
C THR A 760 18.00 -37.95 34.43
N VAL A 761 17.88 -36.76 33.83
CA VAL A 761 18.75 -35.62 34.18
C VAL A 761 17.84 -34.54 34.73
N GLU A 762 17.98 -34.27 36.01
CA GLU A 762 17.21 -33.25 36.71
C GLU A 762 18.12 -32.57 37.75
N GLN A 763 17.94 -31.27 37.95
CA GLN A 763 18.69 -30.50 38.96
C GLN A 763 20.22 -30.75 38.93
N LYS A 764 20.80 -30.78 37.72
CA LYS A 764 22.22 -31.04 37.51
C LYS A 764 22.69 -32.42 37.97
N ARG A 765 21.78 -33.42 38.03
CA ARG A 765 22.09 -34.80 38.40
C ARG A 765 21.61 -35.76 37.35
N ILE A 766 22.44 -36.73 36.99
CA ILE A 766 22.05 -37.91 36.20
C ILE A 766 21.69 -39.00 37.19
N ARG A 767 20.45 -39.45 37.16
CA ARG A 767 19.89 -40.48 38.02
C ARG A 767 19.53 -41.69 37.19
N THR A 768 19.73 -42.87 37.76
CA THR A 768 19.18 -44.13 37.24
C THR A 768 18.72 -45.04 38.40
N ASP A 769 17.65 -45.76 38.16
CA ASP A 769 17.08 -46.68 39.13
C ASP A 769 17.26 -48.16 38.69
N ASN A 770 17.76 -48.40 37.48
CA ASN A 770 17.76 -49.73 36.87
C ASN A 770 19.02 -50.04 36.06
N LEU A 771 20.19 -49.54 36.45
CA LEU A 771 21.43 -49.94 35.79
C LEU A 771 21.63 -51.43 35.88
N VAL A 772 21.83 -52.12 34.75
CA VAL A 772 22.14 -53.54 34.68
C VAL A 772 23.39 -53.72 33.79
N ILE A 773 24.43 -54.26 34.32
CA ILE A 773 25.61 -54.72 33.58
C ILE A 773 25.66 -56.22 33.60
N THR A 774 25.69 -56.89 32.48
CA THR A 774 25.73 -58.37 32.38
C THR A 774 27.05 -58.79 31.76
N THR A 775 27.65 -59.74 32.45
CA THR A 775 28.86 -60.49 32.01
C THR A 775 28.59 -61.95 32.07
N PRO A 776 29.43 -62.84 31.49
CA PRO A 776 29.27 -64.26 31.66
C PRO A 776 29.41 -64.73 33.11
N GLU A 777 30.16 -64.01 33.94
CA GLU A 777 30.44 -64.41 35.29
C GLU A 777 29.60 -63.72 36.36
N TYR A 778 29.02 -62.56 36.09
CA TYR A 778 28.18 -61.80 37.04
C TYR A 778 27.23 -60.82 36.33
N THR A 779 26.20 -60.49 37.06
CA THR A 779 25.31 -59.32 36.73
C THR A 779 25.44 -58.28 37.83
N LEU A 780 25.70 -57.08 37.49
CA LEU A 780 25.68 -55.96 38.41
C LEU A 780 24.41 -55.13 38.13
N THR A 781 23.60 -54.93 39.17
CA THR A 781 22.47 -54.02 39.12
C THR A 781 22.70 -52.82 40.05
N GLY A 782 22.26 -51.62 39.70
CA GLY A 782 22.49 -50.46 40.51
C GLY A 782 21.45 -49.36 40.31
N ALA A 783 21.23 -48.58 41.35
CA ALA A 783 20.45 -47.37 41.34
C ALA A 783 21.22 -46.26 42.02
N GLY A 784 21.15 -45.03 41.44
CA GLY A 784 21.91 -43.96 42.02
C GLY A 784 21.91 -42.73 41.15
N TRP A 785 22.79 -41.79 41.47
CA TRP A 785 22.95 -40.54 40.71
C TRP A 785 24.39 -40.04 40.71
N ILE A 786 24.71 -39.25 39.70
CA ILE A 786 25.96 -38.49 39.57
C ILE A 786 25.59 -37.04 39.31
N GLY A 787 26.08 -36.13 40.18
CA GLY A 787 25.94 -34.68 39.98
C GLY A 787 26.93 -34.12 38.98
N PHE A 788 26.60 -33.03 38.35
CA PHE A 788 27.52 -32.27 37.49
C PHE A 788 28.72 -31.69 38.25
N ASP A 789 28.59 -31.57 39.58
CA ASP A 789 29.66 -31.25 40.52
C ASP A 789 30.54 -32.46 40.91
N ARG A 790 30.33 -33.60 40.25
CA ARG A 790 31.00 -34.89 40.49
C ARG A 790 30.57 -35.61 41.76
N SER A 791 29.67 -35.07 42.54
CA SER A 791 29.08 -35.78 43.65
C SER A 791 28.35 -37.03 43.16
N THR A 792 28.38 -38.11 43.93
CA THR A 792 27.75 -39.35 43.51
C THR A 792 27.21 -40.14 44.69
N ASN A 793 26.14 -40.88 44.43
CA ASN A 793 25.59 -41.83 45.43
C ASN A 793 24.94 -42.99 44.68
N TRP A 794 25.42 -44.19 44.88
CA TRP A 794 24.90 -45.43 44.25
C TRP A 794 24.71 -46.50 45.27
N ASN A 795 23.63 -47.27 45.08
CA ASN A 795 23.39 -48.54 45.71
C ASN A 795 23.32 -49.61 44.64
N GLY A 796 23.97 -50.72 44.83
CA GLY A 796 24.00 -51.78 43.83
C GLY A 796 24.10 -53.17 44.41
N LEU A 797 23.82 -54.10 43.54
CA LEU A 797 23.87 -55.52 43.85
C LEU A 797 24.70 -56.21 42.76
N LEU A 798 25.77 -56.95 43.19
CA LEU A 798 26.59 -57.76 42.35
C LEU A 798 26.10 -59.22 42.52
N ILE A 799 25.59 -59.85 41.50
CA ILE A 799 25.03 -61.18 41.48
C ILE A 799 25.93 -62.06 40.59
N PHE A 800 26.59 -63.00 41.19
CA PHE A 800 27.44 -63.93 40.44
C PHE A 800 26.66 -64.98 39.67
N SER A 801 27.25 -65.49 38.60
CA SER A 801 26.63 -66.55 37.80
C SER A 801 26.55 -67.85 38.63
N PRO A 802 25.65 -68.82 38.28
CA PRO A 802 25.54 -70.09 38.96
C PRO A 802 26.90 -70.80 39.08
N ARG A 803 27.67 -70.79 38.00
CA ARG A 803 29.00 -71.41 37.97
C ARG A 803 29.93 -70.82 39.03
N VAL A 804 30.08 -69.55 39.05
CA VAL A 804 30.93 -68.83 40.01
C VAL A 804 30.40 -69.05 41.46
N THR A 805 29.11 -69.02 41.64
CA THR A 805 28.43 -69.28 42.92
C THR A 805 28.68 -70.69 43.47
N GLU A 806 28.61 -71.68 42.63
CA GLU A 806 28.89 -73.01 42.97
C GLU A 806 30.37 -73.27 43.44
N GLU A 807 31.32 -72.62 42.73
CA GLU A 807 32.72 -72.61 43.14
C GLU A 807 32.88 -72.01 44.54
N PHE A 808 32.25 -70.89 44.80
CA PHE A 808 32.23 -70.28 46.12
C PHE A 808 31.54 -71.13 47.19
N GLN A 809 30.45 -71.76 46.87
CA GLN A 809 29.77 -72.65 47.83
C GLN A 809 30.57 -73.89 48.22
N ARG A 810 31.43 -74.36 47.27
CA ARG A 810 32.30 -75.51 47.52
C ARG A 810 33.42 -75.15 48.51
N ASP A 811 33.97 -73.93 48.37
CA ASP A 811 35.09 -73.50 49.17
C ASP A 811 34.66 -72.84 50.49
N TYR A 812 33.46 -72.26 50.55
CA TYR A 812 33.01 -71.44 51.69
C TYR A 812 31.52 -71.73 52.04
N ARG A 813 31.27 -72.59 53.02
CA ARG A 813 29.89 -72.95 53.42
C ARG A 813 29.01 -71.81 53.94
N ILE A 814 29.63 -70.74 54.48
CA ILE A 814 28.90 -69.59 55.02
C ILE A 814 28.24 -68.76 53.96
N ILE A 815 28.63 -68.86 52.70
CA ILE A 815 28.06 -68.16 51.56
C ILE A 815 26.65 -68.58 51.28
N ARG A 816 26.18 -69.69 51.75
CA ARG A 816 24.80 -70.12 51.64
C ARG A 816 23.77 -69.11 52.21
N ARG A 817 24.22 -68.22 53.11
CA ARG A 817 23.40 -67.12 53.67
C ARG A 817 23.35 -65.90 52.80
N LEU A 818 24.14 -65.77 51.74
CA LEU A 818 24.22 -64.69 50.79
C LEU A 818 23.61 -65.03 49.46
N LEU A 819 22.93 -66.15 49.38
CA LEU A 819 22.30 -66.55 48.15
C LEU A 819 20.97 -65.81 47.97
N ASP A 820 20.75 -65.35 46.78
CA ASP A 820 19.46 -64.81 46.36
C ASP A 820 18.37 -65.92 46.29
N ARG A 821 17.10 -65.54 46.01
CA ARG A 821 16.00 -66.53 45.93
C ARG A 821 16.21 -67.55 44.82
N ARG A 822 17.17 -67.38 43.91
CA ARG A 822 17.52 -68.25 42.80
C ARG A 822 18.82 -69.02 43.09
N GLY A 823 19.31 -68.98 44.33
CA GLY A 823 20.51 -69.69 44.74
C GLY A 823 21.84 -69.11 44.23
N ARG A 824 21.89 -67.85 43.83
CA ARG A 824 23.07 -67.15 43.33
C ARG A 824 23.69 -66.26 44.41
N LEU A 825 24.99 -66.21 44.48
CA LEU A 825 25.71 -65.29 45.37
C LEU A 825 25.46 -63.83 44.98
N ALA A 826 24.90 -63.09 45.91
CA ALA A 826 24.56 -61.70 45.74
C ALA A 826 25.23 -60.84 46.83
N VAL A 827 25.94 -59.78 46.38
CA VAL A 827 26.71 -58.86 47.24
C VAL A 827 26.21 -57.44 47.02
N SER A 828 25.62 -56.83 48.02
CA SER A 828 25.21 -55.43 47.98
C SER A 828 26.40 -54.46 48.25
N PHE A 829 26.39 -53.39 47.56
CA PHE A 829 27.40 -52.33 47.70
C PHE A 829 26.79 -50.94 47.65
N ARG A 830 27.49 -49.99 48.27
CA ARG A 830 27.15 -48.60 48.21
C ARG A 830 28.43 -47.79 47.83
N VAL A 831 28.21 -46.86 46.94
CA VAL A 831 29.25 -45.90 46.52
C VAL A 831 28.78 -44.50 46.82
N ASP A 832 29.53 -43.74 47.59
CA ASP A 832 29.21 -42.36 47.95
C ASP A 832 30.48 -41.51 47.93
N GLY A 833 30.32 -40.18 47.73
CA GLY A 833 31.42 -39.23 47.71
C GLY A 833 31.51 -38.38 46.47
N LYS A 834 32.71 -37.99 46.13
CA LYS A 834 33.00 -37.15 44.96
C LYS A 834 34.02 -37.78 44.06
N ILE A 835 33.71 -37.97 42.80
CA ILE A 835 34.62 -38.53 41.80
C ILE A 835 35.83 -37.61 41.62
N PRO A 836 37.12 -38.09 41.66
CA PRO A 836 37.52 -39.50 41.67
C PRO A 836 37.57 -40.16 43.05
N ASN A 837 37.42 -39.47 44.13
CA ASN A 837 37.56 -39.93 45.50
C ASN A 837 36.24 -40.42 46.04
N VAL A 838 35.81 -41.61 45.62
CA VAL A 838 34.57 -42.23 46.09
C VAL A 838 34.92 -43.27 47.20
N LYS A 839 33.98 -43.35 48.18
CA LYS A 839 34.02 -44.40 49.18
C LYS A 839 33.12 -45.55 48.74
N ILE A 840 33.68 -46.75 48.64
CA ILE A 840 32.93 -47.97 48.34
C ILE A 840 32.77 -48.75 49.64
N ARG A 841 31.57 -49.12 50.00
CA ARG A 841 31.26 -49.96 51.15
C ARG A 841 30.47 -51.17 50.69
N LEU A 842 30.88 -52.34 51.11
CA LEU A 842 30.13 -53.57 50.99
C LEU A 842 29.23 -53.70 52.20
N ASP A 843 27.92 -53.87 51.97
CA ASP A 843 26.95 -54.01 53.05
C ASP A 843 26.75 -55.52 53.33
N ASN A 844 27.83 -56.16 53.82
CA ASN A 844 27.77 -57.59 54.06
C ASN A 844 28.77 -58.05 55.18
N ARG A 845 28.28 -58.07 56.39
CA ARG A 845 28.92 -58.73 57.46
C ARG A 845 29.23 -60.22 57.19
N ALA A 846 28.38 -60.89 56.45
CA ALA A 846 28.50 -62.27 56.03
C ALA A 846 29.60 -62.55 55.03
N LEU A 847 29.87 -61.59 54.04
CA LEU A 847 31.00 -61.75 53.09
C LEU A 847 32.33 -61.57 53.79
N ALA A 848 32.42 -60.60 54.71
CA ALA A 848 33.61 -60.41 55.55
C ALA A 848 33.85 -61.61 56.46
N GLN A 849 32.81 -62.24 56.96
CA GLN A 849 32.95 -63.55 57.71
C GLN A 849 33.30 -64.76 56.82
N ALA A 850 32.77 -64.76 55.54
CA ALA A 850 33.04 -65.85 54.64
C ALA A 850 34.53 -65.86 54.20
N ILE A 851 35.18 -64.72 54.10
CA ILE A 851 36.50 -64.52 53.54
C ILE A 851 37.59 -64.48 54.64
N GLY A 852 37.22 -64.73 55.93
CA GLY A 852 38.23 -64.99 56.99
C GLY A 852 38.51 -63.88 57.99
N THR A 853 37.56 -63.01 58.23
CA THR A 853 37.57 -62.22 59.44
C THR A 853 36.48 -62.78 60.42
N GLY A 854 36.88 -63.43 61.45
CA GLY A 854 36.01 -64.10 62.44
C GLY A 854 34.98 -63.19 63.12
N PRO A 855 33.96 -63.74 63.77
CA PRO A 855 32.94 -62.95 64.43
C PRO A 855 33.54 -62.26 65.66
N GLY A 856 33.81 -61.04 65.52
CA GLY A 856 34.30 -60.29 66.72
C GLY A 856 34.99 -58.99 66.41
N GLN A 857 34.16 -58.03 66.15
CA GLN A 857 34.30 -56.70 66.65
C GLN A 857 33.23 -55.83 65.95
N ASP A 858 32.04 -55.88 66.51
CA ASP A 858 31.04 -54.83 66.32
C ASP A 858 31.50 -53.54 67.01
N LYS A 859 32.35 -52.77 66.38
CA LYS A 859 32.52 -51.37 66.62
C LYS A 859 32.84 -50.66 65.28
N GLU A 860 31.88 -49.87 64.75
CA GLU A 860 32.18 -48.93 63.75
C GLU A 860 33.40 -48.14 64.19
N PRO A 861 34.51 -48.08 63.46
CA PRO A 861 35.56 -47.12 63.78
C PRO A 861 35.03 -45.73 63.40
N GLU A 862 34.87 -44.88 64.43
CA GLU A 862 34.74 -43.42 64.23
C GLU A 862 35.86 -42.92 63.28
N PRO A 863 35.53 -42.11 62.30
CA PRO A 863 36.55 -41.58 61.43
C PRO A 863 37.55 -40.74 62.24
N LYS A 864 38.81 -41.15 62.34
CA LYS A 864 39.87 -40.35 62.91
C LYS A 864 40.02 -39.06 62.09
N PRO A 865 40.02 -37.88 62.70
CA PRO A 865 40.20 -36.63 62.00
C PRO A 865 41.66 -36.60 61.44
N GLY A 866 41.80 -36.46 60.11
CA GLY A 866 43.11 -36.18 59.50
C GLY A 866 43.70 -37.24 58.52
N GLN A 867 42.97 -38.30 58.16
CA GLN A 867 43.40 -39.15 57.04
C GLN A 867 42.61 -38.82 55.75
N GLU A 868 43.36 -38.24 54.79
CA GLU A 868 42.81 -38.06 53.46
C GLU A 868 42.39 -39.39 52.83
N PRO A 869 41.28 -39.48 52.12
CA PRO A 869 40.84 -40.72 51.49
C PRO A 869 41.88 -41.17 50.41
N LYS A 870 42.30 -42.41 50.45
CA LYS A 870 43.21 -42.95 49.44
C LYS A 870 42.68 -42.85 48.04
N GLU A 871 43.40 -42.17 47.14
CA GLU A 871 43.14 -41.93 45.74
C GLU A 871 42.67 -43.18 44.98
N VAL A 872 41.41 -43.14 44.51
CA VAL A 872 40.98 -44.02 43.44
C VAL A 872 41.43 -43.35 42.16
N LYS A 873 42.33 -43.97 41.42
CA LYS A 873 42.97 -43.44 40.22
C LYS A 873 41.93 -42.91 39.23
N ARG A 874 42.20 -41.68 38.72
CA ARG A 874 41.43 -40.90 37.70
C ARG A 874 41.10 -41.72 36.46
N TRP A 875 39.87 -42.08 36.25
CA TRP A 875 39.46 -42.63 34.94
C TRP A 875 38.15 -41.98 34.38
N ILE A 876 37.38 -41.30 35.20
CA ILE A 876 36.16 -40.65 34.74
C ILE A 876 36.25 -39.10 34.72
N PRO A 877 37.19 -38.42 35.38
CA PRO A 877 37.04 -37.02 35.74
C PRO A 877 37.10 -35.98 34.66
N ASP A 878 38.07 -36.09 33.77
CA ASP A 878 38.42 -35.02 32.84
C ASP A 878 37.37 -34.84 31.72
N ALA A 879 36.67 -35.86 31.54
CA ALA A 879 35.69 -35.99 30.45
C ALA A 879 34.32 -35.39 30.81
N LEU A 880 33.86 -35.73 32.02
CA LEU A 880 32.63 -35.14 32.57
C LEU A 880 32.87 -33.66 32.88
N GLU A 881 34.11 -33.28 33.24
CA GLU A 881 34.49 -31.90 33.49
C GLU A 881 34.44 -31.03 32.27
N ARG A 882 34.89 -31.49 31.12
CA ARG A 882 34.82 -30.76 29.85
C ARG A 882 33.42 -30.67 29.29
N PHE A 883 32.57 -31.66 29.54
CA PHE A 883 31.17 -31.64 29.18
C PHE A 883 30.36 -30.65 30.03
N LEU A 884 30.74 -30.51 31.32
CA LEU A 884 29.98 -29.70 32.26
C LEU A 884 30.48 -28.24 32.40
N ASN A 885 31.70 -27.95 31.93
CA ASN A 885 32.30 -26.59 32.04
C ASN A 885 32.26 -25.75 30.75
N ARG A 886 31.58 -26.25 29.73
CA ARG A 886 31.21 -25.50 28.52
C ARG A 886 29.69 -25.54 28.32
#